data_c6750587c4ade1001983785123162194
#
_entry.id   c6750587c4ade1001983785123162194
#
_cell.length_a   1.000
_cell.length_b   1.000
_cell.length_c   1.000
_cell.angle_alpha   90.00
_cell.angle_beta   90.00
_cell.angle_gamma   90.00
#
_symmetry.space_group_name_H-M   'P 1'
#
loop_
_entity.id
_entity.type
_entity.pdbx_description
1 polymer ?
#
loop_
_entity_poly.entity_id
_entity_poly.type
_entity_poly.pdbx_seq_one_letter_code
_entity_poly.pdbx_strand_id
1 'polypeptide(L)'
;MTSQRKRTWLTTSNIYVYLLTKAGLALFLLLAAQIFFYLANTRIFHVADFSEWLGIVWGNIIFGIATIGCLLLPYFVANLIPFKFRWNKHYHRLTEIFLYYIPVLFIIISDICDASYYQYTYRRLTGEIFQYLGISGNMGSLWPHFLVDYWHSTLFGFLLIFLTLRFGSRIQLRGRNKYRNHSINDIVGLIVGVAVVIFLLRGGFGKNIDWHDTTKYCQAKNSALVTNSGYNIVRTFNGGTLEEVSFMHPDRARQLFNPKFAPNESISQALTEVQTGWGPRAGQWYKSDSTATSQLTYSNIVIIVLESFSQEYMGCYNNGIMPSFTPFLDSLAQHSIVYQGRANGKKSIEGIPAIFASLPTLMPFPITMSDYADDSLRALPGILRDNGFHTAFFHGSYNGVMSFDKLCARMGFSEYYGQNEYMADRHSKSSDYDGVWGIFDEHFLQFMARRLNTFPQPFFAGVFTLSSHHPYTMQPERKGQFPEGPHPLCQVVSYSDNALRLFFDAARKTDWYKNTTFIITADHSGQGLSREYNDYNGWYRIPMIIYRPMYEEVLAKEYGSEYSCHKVYPRLMQQTDIMPTLLDYLGIDANTVCFGTSAFRNPDYGWQISYGNSYYQLETPDGIAVLCQDKEEGNGNIKLLKAIVQQYNHRLINNQIH
;
A
#
# COMPACT_ATOMS: atom_id res chain seq x y z
N MET A 1 -14.31 6.84 59.47
CA MET A 1 -14.35 6.57 58.01
C MET A 1 -14.63 7.89 57.29
N THR A 2 -13.60 8.60 56.91
CA THR A 2 -13.68 9.87 56.19
C THR A 2 -13.93 9.60 54.71
N SER A 3 -15.17 9.86 54.26
CA SER A 3 -15.54 9.89 52.85
C SER A 3 -14.67 10.93 52.15
N GLN A 4 -13.62 10.49 51.43
CA GLN A 4 -12.91 11.34 50.49
C GLN A 4 -13.91 11.80 49.40
N ARG A 5 -14.41 13.03 49.48
CA ARG A 5 -15.13 13.70 48.42
C ARG A 5 -14.26 13.67 47.16
N LYS A 6 -14.57 12.79 46.21
CA LYS A 6 -13.97 12.84 44.86
C LYS A 6 -14.16 14.26 44.33
N ARG A 7 -13.06 15.02 44.17
CA ARG A 7 -13.10 16.37 43.59
C ARG A 7 -13.64 16.20 42.16
N THR A 8 -14.89 16.61 41.92
CA THR A 8 -15.52 16.68 40.60
C THR A 8 -15.10 17.97 39.92
N TRP A 9 -14.75 17.93 38.63
CA TRP A 9 -14.41 19.12 37.87
C TRP A 9 -15.66 19.90 37.48
N LEU A 10 -16.67 19.18 36.96
CA LEU A 10 -17.95 19.73 36.62
C LEU A 10 -19.05 18.80 37.10
N THR A 11 -19.92 19.34 37.95
CA THR A 11 -21.16 18.70 38.31
C THR A 11 -22.29 19.60 37.81
N THR A 12 -23.06 19.10 36.85
CA THR A 12 -24.18 19.85 36.27
C THR A 12 -25.49 19.07 36.35
N SER A 13 -26.59 19.78 36.48
CA SER A 13 -27.92 19.23 36.36
C SER A 13 -28.49 19.38 34.92
N ASN A 14 -27.77 20.09 34.07
CA ASN A 14 -28.14 20.28 32.66
C ASN A 14 -27.52 19.21 31.79
N ILE A 15 -28.36 18.40 31.16
CA ILE A 15 -27.94 17.29 30.30
C ILE A 15 -27.14 17.79 29.07
N TYR A 16 -27.50 18.93 28.51
CA TYR A 16 -26.80 19.48 27.33
C TYR A 16 -25.38 19.93 27.68
N VAL A 17 -25.20 20.62 28.80
CA VAL A 17 -23.88 21.03 29.30
C VAL A 17 -23.03 19.80 29.59
N TYR A 18 -23.61 18.74 30.18
CA TYR A 18 -22.92 17.48 30.41
C TYR A 18 -22.43 16.84 29.12
N LEU A 19 -23.30 16.69 28.12
CA LEU A 19 -22.98 16.09 26.83
C LEU A 19 -21.96 16.91 26.05
N LEU A 20 -22.10 18.23 26.01
CA LEU A 20 -21.14 19.12 25.35
C LEU A 20 -19.76 19.06 26.01
N THR A 21 -19.70 18.99 27.34
CA THR A 21 -18.41 18.88 28.04
C THR A 21 -17.73 17.53 27.77
N LYS A 22 -18.50 16.43 27.70
CA LYS A 22 -17.99 15.11 27.32
C LYS A 22 -17.48 15.11 25.87
N ALA A 23 -18.22 15.67 24.94
CA ALA A 23 -17.80 15.80 23.54
C ALA A 23 -16.58 16.72 23.38
N GLY A 24 -16.54 17.85 24.11
CA GLY A 24 -15.41 18.76 24.13
C GLY A 24 -14.12 18.11 24.68
N LEU A 25 -14.23 17.27 25.71
CA LEU A 25 -13.09 16.47 26.19
C LEU A 25 -12.61 15.49 25.13
N ALA A 26 -13.52 14.76 24.46
CA ALA A 26 -13.17 13.82 23.40
C ALA A 26 -12.48 14.53 22.23
N LEU A 27 -13.00 15.68 21.79
CA LEU A 27 -12.41 16.50 20.74
C LEU A 27 -11.00 17.01 21.13
N PHE A 28 -10.84 17.50 22.35
CA PHE A 28 -9.54 17.97 22.85
C PHE A 28 -8.49 16.85 22.81
N LEU A 29 -8.85 15.65 23.26
CA LEU A 29 -7.94 14.49 23.27
C LEU A 29 -7.64 14.01 21.84
N LEU A 30 -8.61 14.05 20.94
CA LEU A 30 -8.42 13.75 19.52
C LEU A 30 -7.44 14.75 18.87
N LEU A 31 -7.63 16.05 19.12
CA LEU A 31 -6.70 17.07 18.61
C LEU A 31 -5.28 16.90 19.18
N ALA A 32 -5.14 16.48 20.43
CA ALA A 32 -3.84 16.14 21.00
C ALA A 32 -3.20 14.94 20.27
N ALA A 33 -3.99 13.92 19.89
CA ALA A 33 -3.51 12.79 19.07
C ALA A 33 -3.08 13.27 17.67
N GLN A 34 -3.79 14.22 17.06
CA GLN A 34 -3.40 14.79 15.76
C GLN A 34 -2.09 15.60 15.84
N ILE A 35 -1.89 16.34 16.91
CA ILE A 35 -0.60 17.03 17.16
C ILE A 35 0.53 16.00 17.28
N PHE A 36 0.31 14.91 18.00
CA PHE A 36 1.29 13.82 18.11
C PHE A 36 1.55 13.17 16.74
N PHE A 37 0.51 12.90 15.95
CA PHE A 37 0.66 12.38 14.59
C PHE A 37 1.57 13.26 13.73
N TYR A 38 1.38 14.59 13.78
CA TYR A 38 2.26 15.51 13.07
C TYR A 38 3.70 15.45 13.60
N LEU A 39 3.89 15.48 14.93
CA LEU A 39 5.22 15.45 15.54
C LEU A 39 5.98 14.15 15.23
N ALA A 40 5.29 13.02 15.17
CA ALA A 40 5.89 11.74 14.79
C ALA A 40 6.30 11.68 13.30
N ASN A 41 5.68 12.52 12.45
CA ASN A 41 5.83 12.48 11.00
C ASN A 41 6.36 13.80 10.40
N THR A 42 7.07 14.62 11.18
CA THR A 42 7.56 15.94 10.74
C THR A 42 8.48 15.89 9.52
N ARG A 43 9.18 14.76 9.30
CA ARG A 43 10.07 14.57 8.14
C ARG A 43 9.29 14.41 6.83
N ILE A 44 8.04 14.01 6.90
CA ILE A 44 7.18 13.70 5.75
C ILE A 44 6.42 14.95 5.30
N PHE A 45 5.93 15.75 6.25
CA PHE A 45 5.06 16.88 5.96
C PHE A 45 5.82 18.18 5.78
N HIS A 46 5.54 18.87 4.68
CA HIS A 46 6.12 20.17 4.35
C HIS A 46 4.98 21.18 4.19
N VAL A 47 4.65 21.89 5.26
CA VAL A 47 3.63 22.94 5.25
C VAL A 47 4.27 24.22 4.70
N ALA A 48 3.63 24.83 3.72
CA ALA A 48 4.21 25.91 2.96
C ALA A 48 4.36 27.21 3.77
N ASP A 49 3.30 27.58 4.52
CA ASP A 49 3.24 28.84 5.26
C ASP A 49 2.30 28.77 6.45
N PHE A 50 2.21 29.86 7.19
CA PHE A 50 1.35 29.99 8.36
C PHE A 50 -0.16 29.92 8.01
N SER A 51 -0.55 30.39 6.81
CA SER A 51 -1.96 30.33 6.37
C SER A 51 -2.40 28.87 6.16
N GLU A 52 -1.55 28.04 5.55
CA GLU A 52 -1.82 26.61 5.42
C GLU A 52 -1.92 25.93 6.80
N TRP A 53 -1.05 26.31 7.76
CA TRP A 53 -1.16 25.82 9.13
C TRP A 53 -2.51 26.15 9.78
N LEU A 54 -2.99 27.38 9.64
CA LEU A 54 -4.31 27.75 10.15
C LEU A 54 -5.43 26.95 9.45
N GLY A 55 -5.30 26.72 8.16
CA GLY A 55 -6.21 25.86 7.40
C GLY A 55 -6.22 24.44 7.97
N ILE A 56 -5.06 23.81 8.18
CA ILE A 56 -4.92 22.46 8.75
C ILE A 56 -5.57 22.38 10.14
N VAL A 57 -5.28 23.35 11.02
CA VAL A 57 -5.88 23.39 12.39
C VAL A 57 -7.40 23.50 12.30
N TRP A 58 -7.91 24.39 11.45
CA TRP A 58 -9.36 24.55 11.27
C TRP A 58 -10.00 23.27 10.70
N GLY A 59 -9.40 22.69 9.68
CA GLY A 59 -9.85 21.41 9.11
C GLY A 59 -9.86 20.27 10.14
N ASN A 60 -8.82 20.15 10.97
CA ASN A 60 -8.77 19.18 12.08
C ASN A 60 -9.95 19.35 13.05
N ILE A 61 -10.34 20.59 13.36
CA ILE A 61 -11.49 20.84 14.22
C ILE A 61 -12.77 20.37 13.53
N ILE A 62 -12.97 20.69 12.25
CA ILE A 62 -14.17 20.32 11.50
C ILE A 62 -14.28 18.78 11.37
N PHE A 63 -13.22 18.12 10.91
CA PHE A 63 -13.20 16.65 10.79
C PHE A 63 -13.28 15.96 12.16
N GLY A 64 -12.65 16.54 13.18
CA GLY A 64 -12.76 16.05 14.57
C GLY A 64 -14.20 16.13 15.10
N ILE A 65 -14.91 17.24 14.88
CA ILE A 65 -16.31 17.39 15.26
C ILE A 65 -17.20 16.37 14.51
N ALA A 66 -16.95 16.17 13.21
CA ALA A 66 -17.68 15.18 12.41
C ALA A 66 -17.46 13.76 12.95
N THR A 67 -16.21 13.39 13.27
CA THR A 67 -15.85 12.09 13.85
C THR A 67 -16.54 11.86 15.20
N ILE A 68 -16.41 12.82 16.11
CA ILE A 68 -17.02 12.76 17.45
C ILE A 68 -18.55 12.70 17.34
N GLY A 69 -19.13 13.51 16.47
CA GLY A 69 -20.57 13.52 16.21
C GLY A 69 -21.08 12.16 15.73
N CYS A 70 -20.36 11.51 14.81
CA CYS A 70 -20.71 10.19 14.29
C CYS A 70 -20.62 9.12 15.38
N LEU A 71 -19.49 8.98 16.00
CA LEU A 71 -19.23 7.89 16.92
C LEU A 71 -19.96 8.03 18.26
N LEU A 72 -20.23 9.27 18.71
CA LEU A 72 -20.99 9.54 19.92
C LEU A 72 -22.50 9.79 19.67
N LEU A 73 -22.98 9.70 18.42
CA LEU A 73 -24.41 9.84 18.14
C LEU A 73 -25.28 8.89 18.98
N PRO A 74 -24.97 7.58 19.12
CA PRO A 74 -25.71 6.68 20.00
C PRO A 74 -25.68 7.11 21.46
N TYR A 75 -24.58 7.71 21.94
CA TYR A 75 -24.45 8.25 23.29
C TYR A 75 -25.34 9.46 23.50
N PHE A 76 -25.37 10.40 22.54
CA PHE A 76 -26.26 11.55 22.59
C PHE A 76 -27.72 11.14 22.60
N VAL A 77 -28.11 10.26 21.67
CA VAL A 77 -29.48 9.75 21.60
C VAL A 77 -29.90 9.08 22.90
N ALA A 78 -29.08 8.16 23.42
CA ALA A 78 -29.34 7.43 24.67
C ALA A 78 -29.56 8.36 25.86
N ASN A 79 -28.84 9.47 25.93
CA ASN A 79 -28.98 10.42 27.04
C ASN A 79 -30.06 11.49 26.82
N LEU A 80 -30.43 11.80 25.56
CA LEU A 80 -31.46 12.78 25.22
C LEU A 80 -32.88 12.18 25.19
N ILE A 81 -33.02 10.85 24.98
CA ILE A 81 -34.33 10.18 25.01
C ILE A 81 -35.04 10.46 26.33
N PRO A 82 -36.29 11.00 26.31
CA PRO A 82 -36.97 11.47 27.49
C PRO A 82 -37.62 10.38 28.34
N PHE A 83 -36.97 9.23 28.49
CA PHE A 83 -37.45 8.14 29.32
C PHE A 83 -36.96 8.28 30.77
N LYS A 84 -37.76 7.81 31.75
CA LYS A 84 -37.43 7.89 33.16
C LYS A 84 -36.14 7.14 33.52
N PHE A 85 -35.83 6.05 32.84
CA PHE A 85 -34.62 5.26 33.08
C PHE A 85 -33.32 5.99 32.78
N ARG A 86 -33.34 7.06 31.97
CA ARG A 86 -32.15 7.89 31.69
C ARG A 86 -31.47 8.45 32.96
N TRP A 87 -32.22 8.53 34.05
CA TRP A 87 -31.72 8.96 35.36
C TRP A 87 -31.23 7.82 36.25
N ASN A 88 -31.34 6.59 35.79
CA ASN A 88 -30.86 5.40 36.52
C ASN A 88 -29.33 5.36 36.48
N LYS A 89 -28.70 5.19 37.65
CA LYS A 89 -27.25 5.16 37.81
C LYS A 89 -26.60 4.02 37.02
N HIS A 90 -27.24 2.86 36.95
CA HIS A 90 -26.73 1.73 36.16
C HIS A 90 -26.81 2.00 34.67
N TYR A 91 -27.90 2.58 34.19
CA TYR A 91 -28.06 2.99 32.78
C TYR A 91 -26.97 3.97 32.38
N HIS A 92 -26.75 5.04 33.17
CA HIS A 92 -25.68 6.01 32.92
C HIS A 92 -24.31 5.37 32.88
N ARG A 93 -24.01 4.45 33.80
CA ARG A 93 -22.72 3.75 33.81
C ARG A 93 -22.53 2.90 32.55
N LEU A 94 -23.56 2.19 32.10
CA LEU A 94 -23.50 1.37 30.89
C LEU A 94 -23.35 2.24 29.65
N THR A 95 -24.15 3.31 29.50
CA THR A 95 -24.04 4.23 28.37
C THR A 95 -22.68 4.92 28.34
N GLU A 96 -22.11 5.34 29.48
CA GLU A 96 -20.77 5.88 29.53
C GLU A 96 -19.71 4.87 29.10
N ILE A 97 -19.77 3.61 29.56
CA ILE A 97 -18.76 2.60 29.20
C ILE A 97 -18.86 2.27 27.71
N PHE A 98 -20.04 1.87 27.23
CA PHE A 98 -20.19 1.30 25.89
C PHE A 98 -20.33 2.35 24.79
N LEU A 99 -20.96 3.49 25.08
CA LEU A 99 -21.28 4.48 24.05
C LEU A 99 -20.43 5.76 24.13
N TYR A 100 -19.60 5.92 25.20
CA TYR A 100 -18.67 7.02 25.31
C TYR A 100 -17.21 6.54 25.40
N TYR A 101 -16.84 5.78 26.45
CA TYR A 101 -15.42 5.42 26.64
C TYR A 101 -14.90 4.50 25.55
N ILE A 102 -15.63 3.43 25.18
CA ILE A 102 -15.15 2.52 24.14
C ILE A 102 -14.94 3.24 22.80
N PRO A 103 -15.91 4.02 22.26
CA PRO A 103 -15.68 4.76 21.02
C PRO A 103 -14.57 5.80 21.11
N VAL A 104 -14.47 6.56 22.19
CA VAL A 104 -13.42 7.58 22.36
C VAL A 104 -12.03 6.92 22.45
N LEU A 105 -11.89 5.84 23.20
CA LEU A 105 -10.63 5.11 23.28
C LEU A 105 -10.26 4.48 21.95
N PHE A 106 -11.23 3.94 21.22
CA PHE A 106 -11.02 3.39 19.89
C PHE A 106 -10.42 4.44 18.93
N ILE A 107 -10.98 5.65 18.87
CA ILE A 107 -10.46 6.74 18.03
C ILE A 107 -9.03 7.10 18.44
N ILE A 108 -8.78 7.31 19.73
CA ILE A 108 -7.48 7.72 20.23
C ILE A 108 -6.43 6.66 19.92
N ILE A 109 -6.73 5.38 20.18
CA ILE A 109 -5.81 4.27 19.89
C ILE A 109 -5.53 4.18 18.40
N SER A 110 -6.57 4.30 17.57
CA SER A 110 -6.42 4.27 16.11
C SER A 110 -5.50 5.39 15.60
N ASP A 111 -5.64 6.64 16.08
CA ASP A 111 -4.77 7.74 15.69
C ASP A 111 -3.33 7.60 16.19
N ILE A 112 -3.12 7.02 17.36
CA ILE A 112 -1.78 6.75 17.90
C ILE A 112 -1.10 5.63 17.11
N CYS A 113 -1.81 4.56 16.78
CA CYS A 113 -1.29 3.51 15.90
C CYS A 113 -0.96 4.05 14.52
N ASP A 114 -1.82 4.92 14.00
CA ASP A 114 -1.65 5.52 12.69
C ASP A 114 -0.43 6.46 12.61
N ALA A 115 -0.04 7.10 13.72
CA ALA A 115 1.18 7.91 13.76
C ALA A 115 2.44 7.11 13.41
N SER A 116 2.47 5.83 13.74
CA SER A 116 3.56 4.91 13.36
C SER A 116 3.31 4.25 12.00
N TYR A 117 2.09 3.84 11.72
CA TYR A 117 1.70 3.19 10.46
C TYR A 117 1.91 4.09 9.23
N TYR A 118 1.65 5.40 9.38
CA TYR A 118 1.80 6.38 8.32
C TYR A 118 3.23 6.48 7.75
N GLN A 119 4.24 6.22 8.57
CA GLN A 119 5.65 6.24 8.14
C GLN A 119 5.98 5.21 7.06
N TYR A 120 5.18 4.16 6.95
CA TYR A 120 5.38 3.08 5.98
C TYR A 120 4.47 3.21 4.77
N THR A 121 3.21 3.59 5.01
CA THR A 121 2.18 3.56 3.97
C THR A 121 1.94 4.92 3.32
N TYR A 122 2.37 6.00 3.98
CA TYR A 122 2.05 7.38 3.60
C TYR A 122 0.57 7.64 3.38
N ARG A 123 -0.26 6.76 3.94
CA ARG A 123 -1.73 6.87 3.96
C ARG A 123 -2.27 6.66 5.34
N ARG A 124 -3.34 7.41 5.66
CA ARG A 124 -4.05 7.27 6.92
C ARG A 124 -4.72 5.91 7.02
N LEU A 125 -4.83 5.40 8.24
CA LEU A 125 -5.51 4.15 8.55
C LEU A 125 -6.97 4.21 8.10
N THR A 126 -7.42 3.14 7.46
CA THR A 126 -8.80 2.96 6.96
C THR A 126 -9.46 1.73 7.60
N GLY A 127 -10.71 1.43 7.21
CA GLY A 127 -11.44 0.24 7.66
C GLY A 127 -10.78 -1.09 7.31
N GLU A 128 -9.78 -1.11 6.44
CA GLU A 128 -8.98 -2.31 6.14
C GLU A 128 -8.33 -2.94 7.38
N ILE A 129 -8.11 -2.15 8.46
CA ILE A 129 -7.55 -2.65 9.72
C ILE A 129 -8.35 -3.85 10.27
N PHE A 130 -9.66 -3.87 10.11
CA PHE A 130 -10.49 -4.98 10.60
C PHE A 130 -10.26 -6.27 9.83
N GLN A 131 -9.91 -6.18 8.55
CA GLN A 131 -9.57 -7.35 7.74
C GLN A 131 -8.18 -7.87 8.14
N TYR A 132 -7.21 -6.99 8.35
CA TYR A 132 -5.88 -7.41 8.86
C TYR A 132 -5.99 -8.07 10.24
N LEU A 133 -6.81 -7.55 11.14
CA LEU A 133 -7.06 -8.15 12.45
C LEU A 133 -7.76 -9.51 12.36
N GLY A 134 -8.61 -9.72 11.34
CA GLY A 134 -9.35 -10.97 11.13
C GLY A 134 -8.57 -12.07 10.40
N ILE A 135 -7.64 -11.70 9.53
CA ILE A 135 -6.93 -12.62 8.63
C ILE A 135 -5.58 -13.05 9.20
N SER A 136 -4.92 -12.22 10.00
CA SER A 136 -3.57 -12.49 10.47
C SER A 136 -3.55 -13.36 11.72
N GLY A 137 -3.36 -14.68 11.54
CA GLY A 137 -3.13 -15.62 12.66
C GLY A 137 -1.93 -15.26 13.56
N ASN A 138 -1.04 -14.36 13.12
CA ASN A 138 0.20 -13.99 13.79
C ASN A 138 0.18 -12.61 14.50
N MET A 139 -0.98 -11.92 14.56
CA MET A 139 -1.05 -10.63 15.26
C MET A 139 -0.61 -10.71 16.73
N GLY A 140 -0.80 -11.88 17.36
CA GLY A 140 -0.37 -12.09 18.76
C GLY A 140 1.14 -11.97 18.96
N SER A 141 1.96 -12.38 17.98
CA SER A 141 3.42 -12.28 18.04
C SER A 141 3.95 -10.87 17.71
N LEU A 142 3.18 -10.08 16.95
CA LEU A 142 3.55 -8.73 16.53
C LEU A 142 3.32 -7.65 17.60
N TRP A 143 2.27 -7.78 18.42
CA TRP A 143 1.93 -6.78 19.43
C TRP A 143 3.07 -6.38 20.37
N PRO A 144 3.86 -7.33 20.93
CA PRO A 144 4.97 -6.96 21.80
C PRO A 144 6.03 -6.12 21.08
N HIS A 145 6.35 -6.45 19.81
CA HIS A 145 7.29 -5.69 19.00
C HIS A 145 6.78 -4.26 18.75
N PHE A 146 5.52 -4.10 18.33
CA PHE A 146 4.95 -2.77 18.13
C PHE A 146 4.97 -1.90 19.38
N LEU A 147 4.67 -2.46 20.55
CA LEU A 147 4.69 -1.71 21.82
C LEU A 147 6.09 -1.25 22.21
N VAL A 148 7.12 -2.03 21.90
CA VAL A 148 8.53 -1.72 22.25
C VAL A 148 9.16 -0.82 21.19
N ASP A 149 9.04 -1.16 19.92
CA ASP A 149 9.66 -0.42 18.82
C ASP A 149 9.09 1.00 18.69
N TYR A 150 7.78 1.14 18.97
CA TYR A 150 7.08 2.44 18.98
C TYR A 150 6.76 2.91 20.41
N TRP A 151 7.71 2.76 21.34
CA TRP A 151 7.48 3.07 22.74
C TRP A 151 7.00 4.51 23.01
N HIS A 152 7.40 5.49 22.18
CA HIS A 152 6.91 6.86 22.29
C HIS A 152 5.40 6.95 22.02
N SER A 153 4.93 6.31 20.93
CA SER A 153 3.49 6.19 20.61
C SER A 153 2.75 5.46 21.73
N THR A 154 3.34 4.38 22.25
CA THR A 154 2.80 3.58 23.34
C THR A 154 2.62 4.41 24.62
N LEU A 155 3.65 5.15 25.05
CA LEU A 155 3.59 6.00 26.24
C LEU A 155 2.56 7.11 26.07
N PHE A 156 2.55 7.79 24.93
CA PHE A 156 1.60 8.87 24.68
C PHE A 156 0.16 8.33 24.59
N GLY A 157 -0.04 7.17 24.00
CA GLY A 157 -1.31 6.47 24.01
C GLY A 157 -1.83 6.15 25.41
N PHE A 158 -0.98 5.61 26.28
CA PHE A 158 -1.33 5.37 27.69
C PHE A 158 -1.66 6.68 28.43
N LEU A 159 -0.93 7.76 28.16
CA LEU A 159 -1.24 9.07 28.73
C LEU A 159 -2.65 9.54 28.30
N LEU A 160 -3.00 9.46 27.02
CA LEU A 160 -4.31 9.89 26.54
C LEU A 160 -5.44 8.99 27.09
N ILE A 161 -5.22 7.67 27.19
CA ILE A 161 -6.15 6.74 27.83
C ILE A 161 -6.36 7.15 29.31
N PHE A 162 -5.28 7.39 30.04
CA PHE A 162 -5.35 7.84 31.44
C PHE A 162 -6.13 9.16 31.58
N LEU A 163 -5.85 10.14 30.70
CA LEU A 163 -6.56 11.43 30.69
C LEU A 163 -8.05 11.26 30.38
N THR A 164 -8.38 10.40 29.41
CA THR A 164 -9.76 10.07 29.05
C THR A 164 -10.54 9.53 30.26
N LEU A 165 -9.98 8.54 30.95
CA LEU A 165 -10.61 7.92 32.11
C LEU A 165 -10.64 8.87 33.32
N ARG A 166 -9.53 9.60 33.56
CA ARG A 166 -9.37 10.47 34.72
C ARG A 166 -10.26 11.70 34.65
N PHE A 167 -10.32 12.37 33.50
CA PHE A 167 -11.13 13.57 33.33
C PHE A 167 -12.57 13.24 32.99
N GLY A 168 -12.80 12.24 32.14
CA GLY A 168 -14.15 11.77 31.81
C GLY A 168 -14.95 11.35 33.04
N SER A 169 -14.32 10.66 34.01
CA SER A 169 -14.99 10.27 35.28
C SER A 169 -15.30 11.44 36.21
N ARG A 170 -14.67 12.60 35.99
CA ARG A 170 -14.87 13.81 36.83
C ARG A 170 -16.02 14.69 36.31
N ILE A 171 -16.49 14.49 35.11
CA ILE A 171 -17.64 15.16 34.53
C ILE A 171 -18.87 14.32 34.94
N GLN A 172 -19.74 14.87 35.79
CA GLN A 172 -20.86 14.15 36.38
C GLN A 172 -22.19 14.88 36.16
N LEU A 173 -23.19 14.11 35.79
CA LEU A 173 -24.56 14.59 35.73
C LEU A 173 -25.22 14.39 37.11
N ARG A 174 -25.68 15.47 37.71
CA ARG A 174 -26.38 15.42 38.99
C ARG A 174 -27.84 15.07 38.76
N GLY A 175 -28.29 13.92 39.26
CA GLY A 175 -29.69 13.51 39.13
C GLY A 175 -30.63 14.54 39.77
N ARG A 176 -31.67 14.91 39.05
CA ARG A 176 -32.81 15.67 39.59
C ARG A 176 -33.68 14.71 40.41
N ASN A 177 -33.77 14.87 41.69
CA ASN A 177 -34.55 14.05 42.63
C ASN A 177 -36.10 14.16 42.44
N LYS A 178 -36.59 14.79 41.37
CA LYS A 178 -38.03 14.89 41.12
C LYS A 178 -38.32 14.35 39.72
N TYR A 179 -39.06 13.27 39.65
CA TYR A 179 -39.72 12.74 38.45
C TYR A 179 -40.61 13.82 37.86
N ARG A 180 -40.08 14.60 36.95
CA ARG A 180 -40.85 15.54 36.13
C ARG A 180 -41.47 14.73 35.00
N ASN A 181 -42.78 14.86 34.79
CA ASN A 181 -43.42 14.31 33.61
C ASN A 181 -42.72 14.82 32.33
N HIS A 182 -42.66 13.96 31.31
CA HIS A 182 -42.12 14.32 30.02
C HIS A 182 -42.74 15.63 29.58
N SER A 183 -41.92 16.66 29.43
CA SER A 183 -42.38 17.94 28.88
C SER A 183 -42.13 17.91 27.37
N ILE A 184 -42.97 18.65 26.64
CA ILE A 184 -42.74 18.91 25.22
C ILE A 184 -41.31 19.40 24.97
N ASN A 185 -40.74 20.15 25.93
CA ASN A 185 -39.37 20.65 25.88
C ASN A 185 -38.31 19.54 25.84
N ASP A 186 -38.56 18.34 26.45
CA ASP A 186 -37.63 17.23 26.39
C ASP A 186 -37.63 16.58 25.00
N ILE A 187 -38.79 16.50 24.35
CA ILE A 187 -38.94 16.00 22.98
C ILE A 187 -38.33 16.98 21.97
N VAL A 188 -38.59 18.24 22.13
CA VAL A 188 -37.99 19.31 21.29
C VAL A 188 -36.47 19.28 21.46
N GLY A 189 -35.98 19.14 22.69
CA GLY A 189 -34.54 19.04 22.96
C GLY A 189 -33.86 17.81 22.34
N LEU A 190 -34.55 16.66 22.28
CA LEU A 190 -34.06 15.49 21.53
C LEU A 190 -33.97 15.80 20.03
N ILE A 191 -35.05 16.32 19.44
CA ILE A 191 -35.11 16.62 18.00
C ILE A 191 -34.03 17.64 17.63
N VAL A 192 -33.92 18.74 18.36
CA VAL A 192 -32.92 19.78 18.13
C VAL A 192 -31.51 19.23 18.37
N GLY A 193 -31.28 18.44 19.43
CA GLY A 193 -29.99 17.87 19.72
C GLY A 193 -29.51 16.92 18.63
N VAL A 194 -30.38 16.03 18.14
CA VAL A 194 -30.09 15.11 17.03
C VAL A 194 -29.87 15.91 15.73
N ALA A 195 -30.71 16.92 15.43
CA ALA A 195 -30.51 17.74 14.26
C ALA A 195 -29.19 18.50 14.27
N VAL A 196 -28.75 19.03 15.42
CA VAL A 196 -27.43 19.67 15.58
C VAL A 196 -26.31 18.67 15.36
N VAL A 197 -26.40 17.46 15.90
CA VAL A 197 -25.39 16.43 15.68
C VAL A 197 -25.33 16.04 14.20
N ILE A 198 -26.48 15.84 13.54
CA ILE A 198 -26.51 15.56 12.09
C ILE A 198 -25.91 16.71 11.28
N PHE A 199 -26.21 17.95 11.65
CA PHE A 199 -25.62 19.13 11.01
C PHE A 199 -24.10 19.19 11.16
N LEU A 200 -23.57 18.86 12.34
CA LEU A 200 -22.14 18.79 12.61
C LEU A 200 -21.48 17.63 11.84
N LEU A 201 -22.16 16.47 11.74
CA LEU A 201 -21.74 15.33 10.93
C LEU A 201 -21.58 15.66 9.46
N ARG A 202 -22.45 16.54 8.95
CA ARG A 202 -22.40 16.98 7.55
C ARG A 202 -21.31 18.03 7.28
N GLY A 203 -20.64 18.54 8.32
CA GLY A 203 -19.70 19.66 8.19
C GLY A 203 -20.37 21.01 7.91
N GLY A 204 -21.69 21.14 8.20
CA GLY A 204 -22.46 22.35 8.01
C GLY A 204 -23.60 22.26 6.97
N PHE A 205 -23.96 23.41 6.39
CA PHE A 205 -24.94 23.49 5.29
C PHE A 205 -24.24 23.10 3.97
N GLY A 206 -24.74 22.10 3.26
CA GLY A 206 -24.21 21.68 1.96
C GLY A 206 -24.14 20.16 1.79
N LYS A 207 -23.23 19.70 0.93
CA LYS A 207 -22.93 18.27 0.78
C LYS A 207 -22.31 17.72 2.07
N ASN A 208 -22.44 16.43 2.29
CA ASN A 208 -21.75 15.77 3.40
C ASN A 208 -20.26 15.99 3.27
N ILE A 209 -19.58 16.26 4.40
CA ILE A 209 -18.13 16.34 4.44
C ILE A 209 -17.53 15.02 3.96
N ASP A 210 -16.55 15.13 3.07
CA ASP A 210 -15.83 13.98 2.52
C ASP A 210 -14.31 14.18 2.68
N TRP A 211 -13.54 13.10 2.59
CA TRP A 211 -12.08 13.17 2.67
C TRP A 211 -11.43 14.05 1.61
N HIS A 212 -12.06 14.17 0.43
CA HIS A 212 -11.62 15.11 -0.60
C HIS A 212 -11.71 16.58 -0.16
N ASP A 213 -12.59 16.90 0.78
CA ASP A 213 -12.74 18.26 1.31
C ASP A 213 -11.52 18.75 2.10
N THR A 214 -10.56 17.85 2.42
CA THR A 214 -9.29 18.18 3.07
C THR A 214 -8.49 19.22 2.30
N THR A 215 -8.55 19.17 0.96
CA THR A 215 -7.84 20.11 0.09
C THR A 215 -8.39 21.53 0.11
N LYS A 216 -9.55 21.76 0.77
CA LYS A 216 -10.04 23.12 1.08
C LYS A 216 -9.18 23.81 2.15
N TYR A 217 -8.46 23.04 2.94
CA TYR A 217 -7.73 23.50 4.12
C TYR A 217 -6.22 23.46 3.94
N CYS A 218 -5.70 22.68 2.99
CA CYS A 218 -4.27 22.53 2.74
C CYS A 218 -3.98 22.08 1.30
N GLN A 219 -2.70 22.00 0.94
CA GLN A 219 -2.28 21.32 -0.28
C GLN A 219 -2.58 19.83 -0.19
N ALA A 220 -2.86 19.17 -1.33
CA ALA A 220 -3.23 17.75 -1.38
C ALA A 220 -2.25 16.84 -0.63
N LYS A 221 -0.95 17.14 -0.71
CA LYS A 221 0.12 16.42 0.01
C LYS A 221 -0.02 16.44 1.53
N ASN A 222 -0.59 17.49 2.09
CA ASN A 222 -0.78 17.66 3.52
C ASN A 222 -2.17 17.21 3.99
N SER A 223 -3.00 16.65 3.08
CA SER A 223 -4.38 16.23 3.37
C SER A 223 -4.50 15.26 4.56
N ALA A 224 -3.51 14.41 4.77
CA ALA A 224 -3.44 13.51 5.91
C ALA A 224 -3.36 14.23 7.26
N LEU A 225 -2.88 15.48 7.31
CA LEU A 225 -2.86 16.29 8.54
C LEU A 225 -4.25 16.81 8.93
N VAL A 226 -5.20 16.85 8.01
CA VAL A 226 -6.55 17.39 8.23
C VAL A 226 -7.52 16.33 8.70
N THR A 227 -7.43 15.10 8.18
CA THR A 227 -8.28 13.98 8.61
C THR A 227 -7.72 13.30 9.86
N ASN A 228 -8.54 12.44 10.46
CA ASN A 228 -8.14 11.53 11.53
C ASN A 228 -8.54 10.08 11.20
N SER A 229 -7.90 9.12 11.84
CA SER A 229 -8.14 7.69 11.60
C SER A 229 -9.58 7.29 11.88
N GLY A 230 -10.20 7.85 12.92
CA GLY A 230 -11.59 7.58 13.24
C GLY A 230 -12.55 7.97 12.11
N TYR A 231 -12.32 9.12 11.48
CA TYR A 231 -13.09 9.55 10.30
C TYR A 231 -12.91 8.58 9.13
N ASN A 232 -11.66 8.27 8.79
CA ASN A 232 -11.35 7.41 7.66
C ASN A 232 -11.88 5.99 7.85
N ILE A 233 -11.74 5.41 9.05
CA ILE A 233 -12.26 4.08 9.38
C ILE A 233 -13.78 4.03 9.21
N VAL A 234 -14.50 5.02 9.76
CA VAL A 234 -15.97 5.06 9.66
C VAL A 234 -16.43 5.15 8.20
N ARG A 235 -15.75 5.95 7.39
CA ARG A 235 -16.09 6.14 5.98
C ARG A 235 -15.80 4.93 5.11
N THR A 236 -14.81 4.13 5.48
CA THR A 236 -14.37 2.97 4.71
C THR A 236 -14.78 1.62 5.31
N PHE A 237 -15.59 1.64 6.37
CA PHE A 237 -15.98 0.43 7.10
C PHE A 237 -16.75 -0.59 6.25
N ASN A 238 -17.62 -0.12 5.36
CA ASN A 238 -18.45 -0.98 4.51
C ASN A 238 -17.79 -1.38 3.19
N GLY A 239 -16.46 -1.25 3.07
CA GLY A 239 -15.80 -1.37 1.78
C GLY A 239 -15.92 -0.07 0.99
N GLY A 240 -15.51 -0.08 -0.27
CA GLY A 240 -15.55 1.11 -1.07
C GLY A 240 -16.00 0.85 -2.48
N THR A 241 -17.03 1.55 -2.87
CA THR A 241 -17.41 1.75 -4.25
C THR A 241 -16.68 2.97 -4.80
N LEU A 242 -16.20 2.87 -6.04
CA LEU A 242 -15.76 4.02 -6.81
C LEU A 242 -16.99 4.80 -7.30
N GLU A 243 -16.87 6.12 -7.32
CA GLU A 243 -17.84 6.97 -8.01
C GLU A 243 -17.47 7.08 -9.48
N GLU A 244 -18.46 7.02 -10.37
CA GLU A 244 -18.22 7.29 -11.77
C GLU A 244 -17.89 8.78 -11.94
N VAL A 245 -16.73 9.03 -12.56
CA VAL A 245 -16.24 10.40 -12.81
C VAL A 245 -16.25 10.69 -14.31
N SER A 246 -16.63 11.91 -14.67
CA SER A 246 -16.68 12.38 -16.05
C SER A 246 -15.97 13.71 -16.18
N PHE A 247 -14.64 13.66 -16.30
CA PHE A 247 -13.81 14.86 -16.49
C PHE A 247 -13.83 15.37 -17.92
N MET A 248 -14.11 14.47 -18.88
CA MET A 248 -14.16 14.77 -20.32
C MET A 248 -15.04 13.79 -21.06
N HIS A 249 -15.37 14.11 -22.33
CA HIS A 249 -16.11 13.19 -23.19
C HIS A 249 -15.39 11.83 -23.30
N PRO A 250 -16.10 10.69 -23.23
CA PRO A 250 -15.49 9.35 -23.22
C PRO A 250 -14.53 9.08 -24.38
N ASP A 251 -14.84 9.56 -25.59
CA ASP A 251 -13.94 9.42 -26.74
C ASP A 251 -12.64 10.19 -26.57
N ARG A 252 -12.70 11.37 -25.96
CA ARG A 252 -11.51 12.14 -25.67
C ARG A 252 -10.65 11.48 -24.60
N ALA A 253 -11.26 10.89 -23.57
CA ALA A 253 -10.55 10.12 -22.55
C ALA A 253 -9.84 8.92 -23.20
N ARG A 254 -10.51 8.17 -24.10
CA ARG A 254 -9.91 7.05 -24.83
C ARG A 254 -8.79 7.47 -25.78
N GLN A 255 -8.88 8.65 -26.39
CA GLN A 255 -7.79 9.17 -27.23
C GLN A 255 -6.53 9.53 -26.43
N LEU A 256 -6.70 10.03 -25.22
CA LEU A 256 -5.59 10.39 -24.33
C LEU A 256 -4.99 9.16 -23.64
N PHE A 257 -5.84 8.23 -23.23
CA PHE A 257 -5.43 6.98 -22.58
C PHE A 257 -6.43 5.86 -22.88
N ASN A 258 -5.97 4.86 -23.58
CA ASN A 258 -6.74 3.63 -23.81
C ASN A 258 -6.01 2.45 -23.15
N PRO A 259 -6.54 1.90 -22.07
CA PRO A 259 -5.89 0.80 -21.36
C PRO A 259 -6.03 -0.56 -22.07
N LYS A 260 -6.72 -0.63 -23.22
CA LYS A 260 -6.82 -1.86 -23.99
C LYS A 260 -5.46 -2.18 -24.63
N PHE A 261 -4.87 -3.30 -24.23
CA PHE A 261 -3.69 -3.83 -24.90
C PHE A 261 -4.09 -4.39 -26.26
N ALA A 262 -3.50 -3.86 -27.30
CA ALA A 262 -3.68 -4.37 -28.66
C ALA A 262 -2.30 -4.64 -29.27
N PRO A 263 -2.16 -5.69 -30.08
CA PRO A 263 -0.94 -5.95 -30.83
C PRO A 263 -0.55 -4.72 -31.66
N ASN A 264 0.72 -4.42 -31.70
CA ASN A 264 1.22 -3.34 -32.55
C ASN A 264 2.07 -3.93 -33.68
N GLU A 265 1.50 -3.97 -34.90
CA GLU A 265 2.19 -4.50 -36.07
C GLU A 265 3.47 -3.73 -36.42
N SER A 266 3.53 -2.43 -36.13
CA SER A 266 4.71 -1.61 -36.42
C SER A 266 5.91 -1.91 -35.50
N ILE A 267 5.70 -2.48 -34.29
CA ILE A 267 6.81 -2.92 -33.42
C ILE A 267 7.51 -4.15 -34.01
N SER A 268 6.84 -4.93 -34.87
CA SER A 268 7.39 -6.15 -35.46
C SER A 268 8.59 -5.92 -36.38
N GLN A 269 8.81 -4.72 -36.87
CA GLN A 269 9.85 -4.41 -37.88
C GLN A 269 11.01 -3.52 -37.34
N ALA A 270 10.84 -2.77 -36.28
CA ALA A 270 11.74 -1.64 -36.04
C ALA A 270 12.84 -1.86 -34.98
N LEU A 271 12.76 -2.81 -34.04
CA LEU A 271 13.68 -2.87 -32.89
C LEU A 271 14.09 -4.30 -32.52
N THR A 272 14.81 -4.96 -33.41
CA THR A 272 15.79 -5.92 -32.93
C THR A 272 16.98 -5.12 -32.42
N GLU A 273 16.96 -4.67 -31.16
CA GLU A 273 18.20 -4.30 -30.51
C GLU A 273 19.00 -5.59 -30.31
N VAL A 274 19.73 -5.95 -31.35
CA VAL A 274 20.58 -7.15 -31.43
C VAL A 274 21.59 -7.19 -30.28
N GLN A 275 21.97 -6.02 -29.76
CA GLN A 275 23.03 -5.89 -28.76
C GLN A 275 22.65 -6.28 -27.32
N THR A 276 21.38 -6.12 -26.90
CA THR A 276 21.00 -6.42 -25.51
C THR A 276 20.03 -7.59 -25.38
N GLY A 277 19.47 -8.07 -26.50
CA GLY A 277 18.42 -9.08 -26.50
C GLY A 277 17.14 -8.69 -25.74
N TRP A 278 16.94 -7.40 -25.63
CA TRP A 278 15.76 -6.82 -25.03
C TRP A 278 15.05 -5.95 -26.07
N GLY A 279 13.99 -6.50 -26.63
CA GLY A 279 13.16 -5.86 -27.65
C GLY A 279 11.92 -6.68 -27.92
N PRO A 280 10.99 -6.19 -28.75
CA PRO A 280 9.82 -6.95 -29.14
C PRO A 280 10.18 -8.30 -29.76
N ARG A 281 9.52 -9.36 -29.28
CA ARG A 281 9.75 -10.75 -29.71
C ARG A 281 11.14 -11.33 -29.38
N ALA A 282 11.99 -10.64 -28.64
CA ALA A 282 13.31 -11.14 -28.24
C ALA A 282 13.23 -12.38 -27.32
N GLY A 283 12.08 -12.62 -26.69
CA GLY A 283 11.80 -13.81 -25.90
C GLY A 283 11.38 -15.04 -26.71
N GLN A 284 11.29 -14.93 -28.04
CA GLN A 284 10.91 -16.03 -28.94
C GLN A 284 12.15 -16.65 -29.61
N TRP A 285 12.14 -17.95 -29.80
CA TRP A 285 13.15 -18.67 -30.57
C TRP A 285 12.58 -19.98 -31.13
N TYR A 286 13.20 -20.51 -32.17
CA TYR A 286 12.79 -21.78 -32.76
C TYR A 286 13.70 -22.90 -32.27
N LYS A 287 13.13 -23.91 -31.65
CA LYS A 287 13.84 -25.15 -31.35
C LYS A 287 13.82 -26.05 -32.59
N SER A 288 14.99 -26.29 -33.15
CA SER A 288 15.15 -27.30 -34.20
C SER A 288 15.08 -28.67 -33.55
N ASP A 289 14.03 -29.44 -33.84
CA ASP A 289 13.99 -30.85 -33.45
C ASP A 289 14.60 -31.69 -34.58
N SER A 290 15.31 -32.77 -34.22
CA SER A 290 15.95 -33.69 -35.19
C SER A 290 14.97 -34.37 -36.18
N THR A 291 13.69 -34.10 -36.05
CA THR A 291 12.58 -34.63 -36.88
C THR A 291 11.97 -33.61 -37.85
N ALA A 292 12.68 -32.54 -38.22
CA ALA A 292 12.32 -31.56 -39.24
C ALA A 292 11.12 -30.63 -38.95
N THR A 293 10.60 -30.56 -37.76
CA THR A 293 9.62 -29.57 -37.34
C THR A 293 10.26 -28.54 -36.43
N SER A 294 10.32 -27.27 -36.87
CA SER A 294 10.73 -26.16 -36.02
C SER A 294 9.54 -25.71 -35.16
N GLN A 295 9.66 -25.86 -33.86
CA GLN A 295 8.64 -25.41 -32.91
C GLN A 295 9.05 -24.09 -32.27
N LEU A 296 8.17 -23.09 -32.28
CA LEU A 296 8.36 -21.84 -31.56
C LEU A 296 8.43 -22.12 -30.06
N THR A 297 9.43 -21.59 -29.41
CA THR A 297 9.66 -21.72 -27.97
C THR A 297 9.86 -20.34 -27.37
N TYR A 298 9.40 -20.16 -26.12
CA TYR A 298 9.60 -18.94 -25.34
C TYR A 298 10.72 -19.12 -24.32
N SER A 299 11.38 -17.99 -23.97
CA SER A 299 12.28 -17.96 -22.81
C SER A 299 11.48 -18.11 -21.52
N ASN A 300 12.08 -18.75 -20.51
CA ASN A 300 11.53 -18.71 -19.16
C ASN A 300 11.54 -17.28 -18.63
N ILE A 301 10.59 -16.96 -17.77
CA ILE A 301 10.48 -15.66 -17.12
C ILE A 301 10.45 -15.86 -15.60
N VAL A 302 11.29 -15.13 -14.88
CA VAL A 302 11.27 -15.07 -13.41
C VAL A 302 11.13 -13.61 -12.99
N ILE A 303 10.06 -13.28 -12.25
CA ILE A 303 9.87 -11.97 -11.64
C ILE A 303 10.18 -12.10 -10.15
N ILE A 304 11.20 -11.37 -9.69
CA ILE A 304 11.59 -11.29 -8.27
C ILE A 304 11.08 -9.96 -7.74
N VAL A 305 10.10 -10.04 -6.83
CA VAL A 305 9.53 -8.90 -6.14
C VAL A 305 10.16 -8.82 -4.75
N LEU A 306 10.92 -7.77 -4.49
CA LEU A 306 11.64 -7.54 -3.24
C LEU A 306 10.74 -6.75 -2.27
N GLU A 307 10.59 -7.26 -1.05
CA GLU A 307 9.82 -6.59 0.00
C GLU A 307 10.50 -5.28 0.41
N SER A 308 9.78 -4.16 0.27
CA SER A 308 10.19 -2.83 0.77
C SER A 308 11.53 -2.30 0.26
N PHE A 309 11.97 -2.66 -0.95
CA PHE A 309 13.23 -2.17 -1.52
C PHE A 309 13.07 -0.79 -2.17
N SER A 310 13.84 0.19 -1.66
CA SER A 310 13.96 1.52 -2.26
C SER A 310 15.26 1.64 -3.05
N GLN A 311 15.25 2.44 -4.12
CA GLN A 311 16.47 2.84 -4.84
C GLN A 311 17.52 3.49 -3.92
N GLU A 312 17.09 4.08 -2.81
CA GLU A 312 17.95 4.72 -1.82
C GLU A 312 19.00 3.76 -1.25
N TYR A 313 18.67 2.48 -1.07
CA TYR A 313 19.57 1.48 -0.47
C TYR A 313 20.55 0.87 -1.47
N MET A 314 20.39 1.18 -2.77
CA MET A 314 21.10 0.54 -3.87
C MET A 314 22.12 1.49 -4.49
N GLY A 315 23.39 1.09 -4.53
CA GLY A 315 24.48 1.90 -5.07
C GLY A 315 24.32 2.24 -6.54
N CYS A 316 23.70 1.35 -7.34
CA CYS A 316 23.45 1.58 -8.76
C CYS A 316 22.40 2.67 -9.05
N TYR A 317 21.63 3.12 -8.03
CA TYR A 317 20.58 4.12 -8.17
C TYR A 317 20.80 5.39 -7.34
N ASN A 318 21.41 5.28 -6.16
CA ASN A 318 21.36 6.33 -5.14
C ASN A 318 22.35 7.47 -5.34
N ASN A 319 23.18 7.43 -6.40
CA ASN A 319 24.15 8.47 -6.73
C ASN A 319 25.10 8.86 -5.57
N GLY A 320 25.37 7.94 -4.65
CA GLY A 320 26.25 8.19 -3.51
C GLY A 320 25.61 8.95 -2.34
N ILE A 321 24.27 9.10 -2.30
CA ILE A 321 23.55 9.75 -1.19
C ILE A 321 23.79 8.99 0.12
N MET A 322 23.89 7.65 0.05
CA MET A 322 24.26 6.80 1.18
C MET A 322 25.08 5.58 0.71
N PRO A 323 25.76 4.86 1.63
CA PRO A 323 26.42 3.61 1.29
C PRO A 323 25.44 2.61 0.67
N SER A 324 25.93 1.80 -0.28
CA SER A 324 25.12 0.70 -0.81
C SER A 324 24.94 -0.40 0.22
N PHE A 325 23.71 -0.91 0.30
CA PHE A 325 23.33 -2.08 1.07
C PHE A 325 23.05 -3.30 0.19
N THR A 326 23.27 -3.18 -1.14
CA THR A 326 22.94 -4.21 -2.14
C THR A 326 24.12 -4.51 -3.08
N PRO A 327 25.29 -4.93 -2.57
CA PRO A 327 26.46 -5.12 -3.40
C PRO A 327 26.27 -6.16 -4.51
N PHE A 328 25.44 -7.18 -4.30
CA PHE A 328 25.16 -8.18 -5.33
C PHE A 328 24.28 -7.57 -6.44
N LEU A 329 23.19 -6.90 -6.09
CA LEU A 329 22.32 -6.26 -7.09
C LEU A 329 23.03 -5.12 -7.84
N ASP A 330 23.92 -4.40 -7.19
CA ASP A 330 24.75 -3.37 -7.85
C ASP A 330 25.69 -4.01 -8.89
N SER A 331 26.30 -5.14 -8.56
CA SER A 331 27.09 -5.91 -9.52
C SER A 331 26.23 -6.45 -10.66
N LEU A 332 25.07 -7.03 -10.35
CA LEU A 332 24.16 -7.56 -11.36
C LEU A 332 23.64 -6.46 -12.30
N ALA A 333 23.39 -5.27 -11.77
CA ALA A 333 22.91 -4.13 -12.54
C ALA A 333 23.92 -3.70 -13.63
N GLN A 334 25.22 -3.91 -13.42
CA GLN A 334 26.25 -3.63 -14.43
C GLN A 334 26.16 -4.56 -15.65
N HIS A 335 25.48 -5.68 -15.53
CA HIS A 335 25.24 -6.66 -16.60
C HIS A 335 23.76 -6.70 -17.00
N SER A 336 23.01 -5.66 -16.75
CA SER A 336 21.55 -5.63 -16.86
C SER A 336 21.05 -4.36 -17.58
N ILE A 337 19.80 -4.41 -17.98
CA ILE A 337 19.04 -3.23 -18.39
C ILE A 337 18.36 -2.67 -17.13
N VAL A 338 18.57 -1.39 -16.88
CA VAL A 338 18.10 -0.70 -15.69
C VAL A 338 17.18 0.45 -16.07
N TYR A 339 15.98 0.49 -15.51
CA TYR A 339 15.02 1.56 -15.68
C TYR A 339 14.86 2.37 -14.39
N GLN A 340 14.36 3.60 -14.52
CA GLN A 340 13.92 4.39 -13.38
C GLN A 340 12.60 3.84 -12.84
N GLY A 341 12.70 2.80 -11.98
CA GLY A 341 11.55 2.05 -11.46
C GLY A 341 10.63 2.88 -10.56
N ARG A 342 9.32 2.65 -10.70
CA ARG A 342 8.29 3.30 -9.89
C ARG A 342 7.25 2.32 -9.42
N ALA A 343 6.91 2.37 -8.14
CA ALA A 343 5.76 1.65 -7.58
C ALA A 343 4.45 2.35 -7.91
N ASN A 344 3.36 1.59 -7.99
CA ASN A 344 2.00 2.14 -8.14
C ASN A 344 1.25 2.26 -6.81
N GLY A 345 1.80 1.73 -5.73
CA GLY A 345 1.23 1.74 -4.39
C GLY A 345 2.29 1.75 -3.30
N LYS A 346 1.85 1.70 -2.06
CA LYS A 346 2.70 1.70 -0.85
C LYS A 346 2.47 0.48 0.04
N LYS A 347 1.79 -0.53 -0.48
CA LYS A 347 1.50 -1.79 0.22
C LYS A 347 1.72 -2.96 -0.72
N SER A 348 2.21 -4.08 -0.20
CA SER A 348 2.48 -5.28 -0.99
C SER A 348 1.24 -5.78 -1.72
N ILE A 349 0.07 -5.71 -1.08
CA ILE A 349 -1.22 -6.11 -1.68
C ILE A 349 -1.65 -5.21 -2.86
N GLU A 350 -1.03 -4.04 -3.04
CA GLU A 350 -1.22 -3.13 -4.17
C GLU A 350 -0.16 -3.34 -5.26
N GLY A 351 1.08 -3.68 -4.85
CA GLY A 351 2.19 -3.94 -5.77
C GLY A 351 1.99 -5.21 -6.59
N ILE A 352 1.52 -6.29 -5.98
CA ILE A 352 1.33 -7.58 -6.67
C ILE A 352 0.35 -7.48 -7.86
N PRO A 353 -0.87 -6.91 -7.74
CA PRO A 353 -1.75 -6.70 -8.89
C PRO A 353 -1.16 -5.74 -9.93
N ALA A 354 -0.41 -4.72 -9.51
CA ALA A 354 0.23 -3.80 -10.44
C ALA A 354 1.27 -4.50 -11.31
N ILE A 355 2.10 -5.39 -10.72
CA ILE A 355 3.14 -6.15 -11.42
C ILE A 355 2.55 -7.21 -12.36
N PHE A 356 1.64 -8.04 -11.85
CA PHE A 356 1.19 -9.25 -12.56
C PHE A 356 -0.08 -9.06 -13.38
N ALA A 357 -0.86 -8.02 -13.10
CA ALA A 357 -2.12 -7.74 -13.79
C ALA A 357 -2.17 -6.34 -14.45
N SER A 358 -1.07 -5.57 -14.38
CA SER A 358 -1.04 -4.17 -14.88
C SER A 358 -2.17 -3.31 -14.30
N LEU A 359 -2.60 -3.59 -13.06
CA LEU A 359 -3.74 -2.96 -12.41
C LEU A 359 -3.28 -2.18 -11.17
N PRO A 360 -3.20 -0.84 -11.23
CA PRO A 360 -2.82 -0.02 -10.07
C PRO A 360 -3.98 0.07 -9.08
N THR A 361 -3.69 0.36 -7.82
CA THR A 361 -4.72 0.69 -6.83
C THR A 361 -4.94 2.20 -6.78
N LEU A 362 -5.97 2.69 -7.46
CA LEU A 362 -6.35 4.11 -7.49
C LEU A 362 -7.58 4.38 -6.63
N MET A 363 -7.60 3.81 -5.42
CA MET A 363 -8.68 3.91 -4.46
C MET A 363 -8.14 3.80 -3.03
N PRO A 364 -8.92 4.16 -1.99
CA PRO A 364 -8.47 4.18 -0.60
C PRO A 364 -8.07 2.81 -0.01
N PHE A 365 -8.52 1.72 -0.61
CA PHE A 365 -8.29 0.35 -0.15
C PHE A 365 -7.81 -0.54 -1.30
N PRO A 366 -7.10 -1.65 -0.99
CA PRO A 366 -6.67 -2.60 -2.01
C PRO A 366 -7.86 -3.20 -2.77
N ILE A 367 -7.65 -3.56 -4.04
CA ILE A 367 -8.70 -4.15 -4.87
C ILE A 367 -9.29 -5.43 -4.25
N THR A 368 -8.47 -6.23 -3.58
CA THR A 368 -8.88 -7.45 -2.88
C THR A 368 -9.82 -7.21 -1.68
N MET A 369 -9.95 -5.96 -1.26
CA MET A 369 -10.78 -5.50 -0.14
C MET A 369 -11.88 -4.55 -0.59
N SER A 370 -12.11 -4.43 -1.90
CA SER A 370 -13.12 -3.58 -2.52
C SER A 370 -14.29 -4.41 -3.05
N ASP A 371 -15.34 -3.73 -3.48
CA ASP A 371 -16.49 -4.35 -4.15
C ASP A 371 -16.11 -5.00 -5.50
N TYR A 372 -14.90 -4.71 -6.00
CA TYR A 372 -14.32 -5.23 -7.25
C TYR A 372 -13.41 -6.45 -7.02
N ALA A 373 -13.37 -6.97 -5.79
CA ALA A 373 -12.51 -8.10 -5.44
C ALA A 373 -12.77 -9.35 -6.30
N ASP A 374 -14.00 -9.55 -6.74
CA ASP A 374 -14.43 -10.70 -7.53
C ASP A 374 -14.58 -10.41 -9.03
N ASP A 375 -14.22 -9.21 -9.51
CA ASP A 375 -14.27 -8.85 -10.93
C ASP A 375 -13.36 -9.75 -11.77
N SER A 376 -13.76 -10.03 -13.02
CA SER A 376 -12.94 -10.79 -13.95
C SER A 376 -11.59 -10.11 -14.21
N LEU A 377 -10.51 -10.87 -14.09
CA LEU A 377 -9.15 -10.35 -14.25
C LEU A 377 -8.36 -11.23 -15.23
N ARG A 378 -7.92 -10.64 -16.35
CA ARG A 378 -7.04 -11.32 -17.31
C ARG A 378 -5.60 -10.84 -17.12
N ALA A 379 -4.89 -11.52 -16.24
CA ALA A 379 -3.55 -11.16 -15.81
C ALA A 379 -2.46 -11.94 -16.56
N LEU A 380 -1.21 -11.49 -16.47
CA LEU A 380 -0.05 -12.07 -17.12
C LEU A 380 0.09 -13.59 -16.90
N PRO A 381 -0.02 -14.13 -15.65
CA PRO A 381 0.12 -15.57 -15.43
C PRO A 381 -0.89 -16.41 -16.22
N GLY A 382 -2.16 -15.98 -16.24
CA GLY A 382 -3.21 -16.66 -17.01
C GLY A 382 -2.97 -16.61 -18.51
N ILE A 383 -2.52 -15.46 -19.03
CA ILE A 383 -2.18 -15.30 -20.45
C ILE A 383 -1.00 -16.21 -20.81
N LEU A 384 0.05 -16.25 -19.99
CA LEU A 384 1.21 -17.09 -20.25
C LEU A 384 0.88 -18.58 -20.16
N ARG A 385 0.07 -19.00 -19.19
CA ARG A 385 -0.44 -20.37 -19.10
C ARG A 385 -1.19 -20.77 -20.36
N ASP A 386 -2.08 -19.90 -20.87
CA ASP A 386 -2.82 -20.15 -22.11
C ASP A 386 -1.89 -20.25 -23.35
N ASN A 387 -0.66 -19.73 -23.25
CA ASN A 387 0.42 -19.83 -24.25
C ASN A 387 1.45 -20.92 -23.91
N GLY A 388 1.11 -21.87 -23.07
CA GLY A 388 1.92 -23.08 -22.81
C GLY A 388 2.99 -22.96 -21.74
N PHE A 389 3.03 -21.87 -20.97
CA PHE A 389 3.92 -21.76 -19.84
C PHE A 389 3.41 -22.54 -18.63
N HIS A 390 4.31 -23.19 -17.90
CA HIS A 390 4.06 -23.59 -16.54
C HIS A 390 4.17 -22.39 -15.62
N THR A 391 3.14 -22.10 -14.80
CA THR A 391 3.08 -20.85 -14.03
C THR A 391 3.03 -21.12 -12.52
N ALA A 392 3.93 -20.51 -11.73
CA ALA A 392 4.01 -20.70 -10.30
C ALA A 392 4.32 -19.38 -9.55
N PHE A 393 3.76 -19.23 -8.37
CA PHE A 393 4.05 -18.13 -7.46
C PHE A 393 4.62 -18.64 -6.14
N PHE A 394 5.65 -17.96 -5.65
CA PHE A 394 6.39 -18.29 -4.44
C PHE A 394 6.32 -17.17 -3.42
N HIS A 395 5.92 -17.46 -2.19
CA HIS A 395 5.93 -16.50 -1.09
C HIS A 395 6.09 -17.20 0.25
N GLY A 396 7.19 -16.96 0.95
CA GLY A 396 7.60 -17.72 2.15
C GLY A 396 6.71 -17.58 3.37
N SER A 397 5.64 -16.78 3.34
CA SER A 397 4.68 -16.64 4.41
C SER A 397 3.68 -17.79 4.46
N TYR A 398 2.89 -17.87 5.56
CA TYR A 398 1.84 -18.86 5.69
C TYR A 398 0.78 -18.71 4.58
N ASN A 399 0.27 -19.83 4.11
CA ASN A 399 -0.75 -19.85 3.07
C ASN A 399 -2.02 -19.14 3.56
N GLY A 400 -2.57 -18.24 2.72
CA GLY A 400 -3.72 -17.40 3.08
C GLY A 400 -3.38 -16.01 3.63
N VAL A 401 -2.08 -15.68 3.87
CA VAL A 401 -1.67 -14.33 4.28
C VAL A 401 -2.19 -13.30 3.27
N MET A 402 -2.86 -12.26 3.75
CA MET A 402 -3.47 -11.20 2.90
C MET A 402 -4.27 -11.75 1.69
N SER A 403 -4.68 -13.02 1.71
CA SER A 403 -5.33 -13.73 0.60
C SER A 403 -4.48 -13.77 -0.70
N PHE A 404 -3.14 -13.75 -0.60
CA PHE A 404 -2.26 -13.81 -1.77
C PHE A 404 -2.44 -15.10 -2.58
N ASP A 405 -2.67 -16.23 -1.93
CA ASP A 405 -2.96 -17.51 -2.58
C ASP A 405 -4.22 -17.41 -3.48
N LYS A 406 -5.30 -16.81 -2.99
CA LYS A 406 -6.53 -16.57 -3.76
C LYS A 406 -6.30 -15.58 -4.89
N LEU A 407 -5.58 -14.49 -4.62
CA LEU A 407 -5.24 -13.49 -5.63
C LEU A 407 -4.39 -14.10 -6.74
N CYS A 408 -3.37 -14.90 -6.43
CA CYS A 408 -2.53 -15.60 -7.39
C CYS A 408 -3.32 -16.60 -8.24
N ALA A 409 -4.20 -17.38 -7.63
CA ALA A 409 -5.10 -18.29 -8.34
C ALA A 409 -6.01 -17.53 -9.32
N ARG A 410 -6.58 -16.38 -8.88
CA ARG A 410 -7.41 -15.51 -9.71
C ARG A 410 -6.64 -14.88 -10.88
N MET A 411 -5.37 -14.50 -10.67
CA MET A 411 -4.49 -14.02 -11.74
C MET A 411 -4.07 -15.12 -12.72
N GLY A 412 -4.33 -16.40 -12.42
CA GLY A 412 -4.10 -17.53 -13.31
C GLY A 412 -2.80 -18.28 -13.09
N PHE A 413 -2.10 -18.10 -11.95
CA PHE A 413 -1.02 -19.00 -11.56
C PHE A 413 -1.54 -20.42 -11.34
N SER A 414 -0.85 -21.42 -11.90
CA SER A 414 -1.22 -22.83 -11.76
C SER A 414 -0.87 -23.39 -10.39
N GLU A 415 0.21 -22.88 -9.78
CA GLU A 415 0.73 -23.35 -8.50
C GLU A 415 1.09 -22.19 -7.59
N TYR A 416 0.92 -22.40 -6.28
CA TYR A 416 1.32 -21.50 -5.22
C TYR A 416 2.18 -22.23 -4.22
N TYR A 417 3.37 -21.74 -3.95
CA TYR A 417 4.31 -22.29 -2.99
C TYR A 417 4.48 -21.32 -1.82
N GLY A 418 3.87 -21.67 -0.69
CA GLY A 418 3.96 -20.93 0.56
C GLY A 418 4.79 -21.66 1.61
N GLN A 419 4.57 -21.27 2.87
CA GLN A 419 5.21 -21.90 4.03
C GLN A 419 4.85 -23.39 4.15
N ASN A 420 3.61 -23.79 3.82
CA ASN A 420 3.18 -25.18 3.91
C ASN A 420 4.00 -26.08 2.96
N GLU A 421 4.17 -25.65 1.71
CA GLU A 421 4.93 -26.37 0.69
C GLU A 421 6.43 -26.39 1.03
N TYR A 422 6.94 -25.29 1.62
CA TYR A 422 8.31 -25.26 2.13
C TYR A 422 8.51 -26.25 3.27
N MET A 423 7.63 -26.23 4.29
CA MET A 423 7.77 -27.11 5.45
C MET A 423 7.58 -28.61 5.12
N ALA A 424 6.93 -28.92 4.00
CA ALA A 424 6.83 -30.28 3.48
C ALA A 424 8.08 -30.73 2.70
N ASP A 425 8.99 -29.81 2.35
CA ASP A 425 10.26 -30.14 1.67
C ASP A 425 11.23 -30.81 2.66
N ARG A 426 11.93 -31.88 2.20
CA ARG A 426 12.87 -32.64 3.03
C ARG A 426 14.06 -31.82 3.56
N HIS A 427 14.33 -30.65 3.01
CA HIS A 427 15.43 -29.78 3.41
C HIS A 427 15.00 -28.69 4.41
N SER A 428 13.71 -28.60 4.72
CA SER A 428 13.18 -27.62 5.66
C SER A 428 13.62 -27.89 7.09
N LYS A 429 13.79 -26.82 7.87
CA LYS A 429 14.04 -26.86 9.30
C LYS A 429 13.12 -25.86 10.00
N SER A 430 12.75 -26.15 11.24
CA SER A 430 11.96 -25.23 12.04
C SER A 430 12.67 -23.90 12.32
N SER A 431 14.02 -23.90 12.32
CA SER A 431 14.85 -22.70 12.46
C SER A 431 14.81 -21.77 11.25
N ASP A 432 14.28 -22.23 10.12
CA ASP A 432 14.21 -21.43 8.90
C ASP A 432 13.03 -20.43 8.94
N TYR A 433 12.13 -20.57 9.92
CA TYR A 433 11.03 -19.66 10.19
C TYR A 433 11.49 -18.49 11.06
N ASP A 434 11.12 -17.27 10.67
CA ASP A 434 11.54 -16.01 11.32
C ASP A 434 10.82 -15.70 12.65
N GLY A 435 9.84 -16.51 13.02
CA GLY A 435 9.04 -16.36 14.23
C GLY A 435 7.85 -15.41 14.08
N VAL A 436 7.69 -14.74 12.93
CA VAL A 436 6.69 -13.69 12.72
C VAL A 436 5.94 -13.86 11.40
N TRP A 437 6.63 -13.71 10.27
CA TRP A 437 6.01 -13.63 8.96
C TRP A 437 6.12 -14.91 8.14
N GLY A 438 7.26 -15.59 8.19
CA GLY A 438 7.46 -16.77 7.37
C GLY A 438 8.91 -17.26 7.31
N ILE A 439 9.25 -17.89 6.20
CA ILE A 439 10.56 -18.49 5.98
C ILE A 439 11.54 -17.39 5.55
N PHE A 440 12.72 -17.38 6.16
CA PHE A 440 13.79 -16.46 5.77
C PHE A 440 14.15 -16.60 4.29
N ASP A 441 14.37 -15.48 3.60
CA ASP A 441 14.61 -15.41 2.15
C ASP A 441 15.73 -16.32 1.69
N GLU A 442 16.84 -16.43 2.46
CA GLU A 442 17.96 -17.29 2.11
C GLU A 442 17.52 -18.75 1.89
N HIS A 443 16.69 -19.27 2.76
CA HIS A 443 16.21 -20.66 2.68
C HIS A 443 15.10 -20.82 1.64
N PHE A 444 14.19 -19.85 1.59
CA PHE A 444 13.04 -19.90 0.69
C PHE A 444 13.46 -19.79 -0.79
N LEU A 445 14.40 -18.92 -1.10
CA LEU A 445 14.93 -18.78 -2.46
C LEU A 445 15.73 -20.04 -2.90
N GLN A 446 16.42 -20.73 -1.98
CA GLN A 446 17.03 -22.03 -2.28
C GLN A 446 15.99 -23.13 -2.55
N PHE A 447 14.87 -23.10 -1.84
CA PHE A 447 13.74 -23.98 -2.12
C PHE A 447 13.16 -23.68 -3.51
N MET A 448 12.93 -22.41 -3.85
CA MET A 448 12.50 -22.01 -5.19
C MET A 448 13.43 -22.52 -6.27
N ALA A 449 14.76 -22.33 -6.12
CA ALA A 449 15.73 -22.81 -7.10
C ALA A 449 15.63 -24.35 -7.34
N ARG A 450 15.41 -25.13 -6.28
CA ARG A 450 15.20 -26.58 -6.39
C ARG A 450 13.88 -26.91 -7.10
N ARG A 451 12.80 -26.17 -6.81
CA ARG A 451 11.48 -26.39 -7.45
C ARG A 451 11.51 -26.06 -8.92
N LEU A 452 12.14 -24.95 -9.31
CA LEU A 452 12.29 -24.57 -10.74
C LEU A 452 13.00 -25.64 -11.57
N ASN A 453 13.91 -26.44 -10.99
CA ASN A 453 14.53 -27.59 -11.68
C ASN A 453 13.56 -28.70 -12.07
N THR A 454 12.36 -28.72 -11.47
CA THR A 454 11.34 -29.74 -11.75
C THR A 454 10.29 -29.23 -12.75
N PHE A 455 10.34 -27.97 -13.12
CA PHE A 455 9.32 -27.36 -13.99
C PHE A 455 9.59 -27.67 -15.47
N PRO A 456 8.54 -27.94 -16.24
CA PRO A 456 8.65 -27.94 -17.70
C PRO A 456 8.94 -26.54 -18.22
N GLN A 457 9.70 -26.44 -19.31
CA GLN A 457 9.98 -25.16 -19.97
C GLN A 457 9.10 -25.03 -21.23
N PRO A 458 8.61 -23.81 -21.53
CA PRO A 458 8.85 -22.57 -20.79
C PRO A 458 8.06 -22.48 -19.48
N PHE A 459 8.64 -21.84 -18.47
CA PHE A 459 7.94 -21.53 -17.24
C PHE A 459 7.93 -20.03 -16.94
N PHE A 460 6.93 -19.61 -16.17
CA PHE A 460 6.79 -18.30 -15.59
C PHE A 460 6.70 -18.42 -14.07
N ALA A 461 7.66 -17.86 -13.36
CA ALA A 461 7.65 -17.88 -11.91
C ALA A 461 7.70 -16.46 -11.34
N GLY A 462 6.82 -16.19 -10.39
CA GLY A 462 6.88 -15.02 -9.53
C GLY A 462 7.38 -15.40 -8.15
N VAL A 463 8.26 -14.61 -7.53
CA VAL A 463 8.59 -14.74 -6.11
C VAL A 463 8.48 -13.40 -5.42
N PHE A 464 7.90 -13.42 -4.22
CA PHE A 464 7.84 -12.27 -3.33
C PHE A 464 8.62 -12.56 -2.06
N THR A 465 9.68 -11.77 -1.80
CA THR A 465 10.56 -11.91 -0.63
C THR A 465 9.89 -11.39 0.64
N LEU A 466 10.49 -11.62 1.80
CA LEU A 466 9.83 -11.39 3.08
C LEU A 466 10.74 -10.76 4.14
N SER A 467 12.04 -11.09 4.15
CA SER A 467 12.92 -10.86 5.30
C SER A 467 13.18 -9.37 5.59
N SER A 468 12.94 -8.47 4.65
CA SER A 468 13.06 -7.02 4.83
C SER A 468 11.80 -6.37 5.40
N HIS A 469 10.77 -7.16 5.76
CA HIS A 469 9.57 -6.66 6.44
C HIS A 469 9.84 -6.39 7.94
N HIS A 470 9.19 -5.35 8.50
CA HIS A 470 9.21 -5.12 9.96
C HIS A 470 8.64 -6.35 10.72
N PRO A 471 9.24 -6.80 11.82
CA PRO A 471 10.20 -6.15 12.72
C PRO A 471 11.69 -6.37 12.38
N TYR A 472 12.05 -6.65 11.12
CA TYR A 472 13.43 -6.76 10.65
C TYR A 472 14.22 -7.87 11.34
N THR A 473 13.62 -9.06 11.42
CA THR A 473 14.22 -10.21 12.07
C THR A 473 15.42 -10.72 11.27
N MET A 474 16.45 -11.14 12.00
CA MET A 474 17.67 -11.72 11.42
C MET A 474 17.92 -13.08 12.03
N GLN A 475 18.34 -14.03 11.19
CA GLN A 475 18.80 -15.34 11.67
C GLN A 475 19.94 -15.19 12.69
N PRO A 476 19.92 -15.93 13.81
CA PRO A 476 20.97 -15.85 14.83
C PRO A 476 22.38 -16.03 14.26
N GLU A 477 22.55 -16.96 13.31
CA GLU A 477 23.82 -17.28 12.65
C GLU A 477 24.31 -16.19 11.71
N ARG A 478 23.42 -15.27 11.31
CA ARG A 478 23.71 -14.17 10.38
C ARG A 478 23.89 -12.82 11.07
N LYS A 479 23.63 -12.75 12.38
CA LYS A 479 23.82 -11.51 13.15
C LYS A 479 25.25 -11.01 13.04
N GLY A 480 25.40 -9.70 12.79
CA GLY A 480 26.69 -9.03 12.66
C GLY A 480 27.44 -9.29 11.35
N GLN A 481 26.88 -10.05 10.39
CA GLN A 481 27.51 -10.30 9.09
C GLN A 481 27.18 -9.22 8.04
N PHE A 482 26.18 -8.39 8.27
CA PHE A 482 25.72 -7.38 7.33
C PHE A 482 25.90 -5.98 7.92
N PRO A 483 26.16 -4.96 7.07
CA PRO A 483 26.41 -3.61 7.54
C PRO A 483 25.19 -3.04 8.25
N GLU A 484 25.40 -2.44 9.42
CA GLU A 484 24.40 -1.64 10.10
C GLU A 484 24.29 -0.28 9.40
N GLY A 485 23.07 0.17 9.16
CA GLY A 485 22.77 1.47 8.57
C GLY A 485 22.09 2.40 9.58
N PRO A 486 21.64 3.56 9.13
CA PRO A 486 20.89 4.50 9.98
C PRO A 486 19.51 3.98 10.42
N HIS A 487 19.06 2.86 9.84
CA HIS A 487 17.80 2.20 10.16
C HIS A 487 17.95 0.67 10.08
N PRO A 488 17.29 -0.12 10.94
CA PRO A 488 17.39 -1.59 10.91
C PRO A 488 17.06 -2.24 9.55
N LEU A 489 16.20 -1.60 8.76
CA LEU A 489 15.88 -2.02 7.40
C LEU A 489 17.13 -2.18 6.51
N CYS A 490 18.15 -1.32 6.67
CA CYS A 490 19.38 -1.40 5.88
C CYS A 490 20.08 -2.75 6.02
N GLN A 491 20.13 -3.29 7.23
CA GLN A 491 20.79 -4.56 7.52
C GLN A 491 20.04 -5.75 6.89
N VAL A 492 18.70 -5.77 6.98
CA VAL A 492 17.91 -6.85 6.40
C VAL A 492 17.80 -6.74 4.87
N VAL A 493 17.90 -5.54 4.30
CA VAL A 493 18.08 -5.33 2.85
C VAL A 493 19.38 -6.00 2.38
N SER A 494 20.50 -5.79 3.11
CA SER A 494 21.78 -6.46 2.78
C SER A 494 21.69 -7.97 2.94
N TYR A 495 20.93 -8.46 3.92
CA TYR A 495 20.66 -9.88 4.06
C TYR A 495 19.89 -10.45 2.86
N SER A 496 18.83 -9.80 2.43
CA SER A 496 18.02 -10.23 1.27
C SER A 496 18.83 -10.14 -0.04
N ASP A 497 19.71 -9.15 -0.19
CA ASP A 497 20.66 -9.07 -1.31
C ASP A 497 21.62 -10.28 -1.35
N ASN A 498 22.13 -10.68 -0.18
CA ASN A 498 22.93 -11.90 -0.08
C ASN A 498 22.12 -13.17 -0.36
N ALA A 499 20.86 -13.23 0.07
CA ALA A 499 19.97 -14.36 -0.25
C ALA A 499 19.75 -14.49 -1.77
N LEU A 500 19.58 -13.35 -2.47
CA LEU A 500 19.54 -13.31 -3.94
C LEU A 500 20.86 -13.79 -4.55
N ARG A 501 22.01 -13.36 -4.06
CA ARG A 501 23.32 -13.85 -4.53
C ARG A 501 23.38 -15.37 -4.47
N LEU A 502 23.00 -15.96 -3.35
CA LEU A 502 22.99 -17.40 -3.17
C LEU A 502 21.99 -18.11 -4.10
N PHE A 503 20.84 -17.50 -4.35
CA PHE A 503 19.86 -17.99 -5.34
C PHE A 503 20.47 -18.03 -6.74
N PHE A 504 21.09 -16.94 -7.18
CA PHE A 504 21.73 -16.87 -8.49
C PHE A 504 22.91 -17.83 -8.60
N ASP A 505 23.69 -18.03 -7.52
CA ASP A 505 24.77 -19.02 -7.48
C ASP A 505 24.27 -20.46 -7.64
N ALA A 506 23.07 -20.76 -7.11
CA ALA A 506 22.41 -22.06 -7.33
C ALA A 506 21.83 -22.15 -8.75
N ALA A 507 21.15 -21.09 -9.22
CA ALA A 507 20.52 -21.05 -10.53
C ALA A 507 21.53 -21.21 -11.68
N ARG A 508 22.70 -20.59 -11.59
CA ARG A 508 23.78 -20.71 -12.59
C ARG A 508 24.22 -22.15 -12.90
N LYS A 509 23.94 -23.09 -12.01
CA LYS A 509 24.28 -24.51 -12.14
C LYS A 509 23.20 -25.33 -12.83
N THR A 510 22.12 -24.71 -13.27
CA THR A 510 20.93 -25.37 -13.82
C THR A 510 20.80 -25.13 -15.32
N ASP A 511 20.11 -26.04 -16.00
CA ASP A 511 19.91 -25.95 -17.45
C ASP A 511 18.95 -24.84 -17.88
N TRP A 512 18.04 -24.45 -16.99
CA TRP A 512 17.06 -23.41 -17.28
C TRP A 512 17.63 -21.98 -17.17
N TYR A 513 18.72 -21.79 -16.42
CA TYR A 513 19.24 -20.46 -16.11
C TYR A 513 19.54 -19.59 -17.33
N LYS A 514 20.29 -20.15 -18.30
CA LYS A 514 20.71 -19.40 -19.51
C LYS A 514 19.53 -18.93 -20.35
N ASN A 515 18.45 -19.72 -20.39
CA ASN A 515 17.24 -19.41 -21.15
C ASN A 515 16.18 -18.67 -20.32
N THR A 516 16.60 -17.96 -19.28
CA THR A 516 15.69 -17.26 -18.39
C THR A 516 15.92 -15.74 -18.42
N THR A 517 14.84 -14.99 -18.51
CA THR A 517 14.83 -13.54 -18.31
C THR A 517 14.37 -13.25 -16.87
N PHE A 518 15.22 -12.58 -16.11
CA PHE A 518 14.92 -12.17 -14.74
C PHE A 518 14.51 -10.71 -14.72
N ILE A 519 13.37 -10.42 -14.08
CA ILE A 519 12.94 -9.06 -13.76
C ILE A 519 12.98 -8.91 -12.25
N ILE A 520 13.74 -7.94 -11.77
CA ILE A 520 13.90 -7.66 -10.34
C ILE A 520 13.32 -6.29 -10.06
N THR A 521 12.31 -6.26 -9.22
CA THR A 521 11.60 -5.04 -8.80
C THR A 521 11.25 -5.14 -7.32
N ALA A 522 10.51 -4.18 -6.79
CA ALA A 522 9.96 -4.26 -5.43
C ALA A 522 8.43 -4.13 -5.46
N ASP A 523 7.79 -4.54 -4.39
CA ASP A 523 6.36 -4.34 -4.18
C ASP A 523 6.02 -2.87 -3.90
N HIS A 524 6.81 -2.23 -3.05
CA HIS A 524 6.82 -0.80 -2.78
C HIS A 524 8.20 -0.39 -2.23
N SER A 525 8.46 0.91 -2.12
CA SER A 525 9.66 1.39 -1.44
C SER A 525 9.51 1.27 0.07
N GLY A 526 10.61 0.99 0.76
CA GLY A 526 10.72 1.10 2.20
C GLY A 526 10.61 2.56 2.69
N GLN A 527 10.82 2.75 3.99
CA GLN A 527 10.86 4.09 4.59
C GLN A 527 12.02 4.90 3.99
N GLY A 528 11.73 6.10 3.49
CA GLY A 528 12.76 7.04 3.03
C GLY A 528 13.57 7.60 4.21
N LEU A 529 14.89 7.48 4.14
CA LEU A 529 15.82 7.94 5.18
C LEU A 529 16.42 9.31 4.87
N SER A 530 16.69 9.57 3.60
CA SER A 530 17.16 10.85 3.11
C SER A 530 16.00 11.75 2.64
N ARG A 531 16.28 13.05 2.52
CA ARG A 531 15.27 14.03 2.10
C ARG A 531 14.74 13.74 0.69
N GLU A 532 15.59 13.29 -0.22
CA GLU A 532 15.24 13.03 -1.61
C GLU A 532 14.25 11.85 -1.76
N TYR A 533 14.32 10.88 -0.84
CA TYR A 533 13.44 9.72 -0.84
C TYR A 533 12.25 9.88 0.12
N ASN A 534 12.18 11.02 0.81
CA ASN A 534 11.09 11.34 1.75
C ASN A 534 10.15 12.42 1.19
N ASP A 535 10.11 12.57 -0.12
CA ASP A 535 9.16 13.42 -0.84
C ASP A 535 8.24 12.58 -1.73
N TYR A 536 7.31 13.23 -2.40
CA TYR A 536 6.31 12.60 -3.27
C TYR A 536 6.89 11.66 -4.32
N ASN A 537 8.03 11.99 -4.93
CA ASN A 537 8.66 11.21 -5.97
C ASN A 537 9.47 10.07 -5.35
N GLY A 538 10.16 10.37 -4.26
CA GLY A 538 10.98 9.43 -3.52
C GLY A 538 10.20 8.25 -2.98
N TRP A 539 8.95 8.48 -2.53
CA TRP A 539 8.10 7.44 -1.96
C TRP A 539 7.77 6.27 -2.89
N TYR A 540 7.94 6.45 -4.20
CA TYR A 540 7.60 5.43 -5.19
C TYR A 540 8.82 4.91 -5.95
N ARG A 541 10.05 5.33 -5.60
CA ARG A 541 11.29 4.90 -6.27
C ARG A 541 11.72 3.51 -5.83
N ILE A 542 11.52 2.54 -6.72
CA ILE A 542 11.86 1.13 -6.54
C ILE A 542 12.84 0.67 -7.63
N PRO A 543 13.61 -0.44 -7.41
CA PRO A 543 14.41 -1.01 -8.47
C PRO A 543 13.55 -1.52 -9.64
N MET A 544 14.12 -1.46 -10.85
CA MET A 544 13.60 -2.10 -12.04
C MET A 544 14.76 -2.55 -12.90
N ILE A 545 15.19 -3.80 -12.70
CA ILE A 545 16.38 -4.40 -13.30
C ILE A 545 15.95 -5.60 -14.13
N ILE A 546 16.44 -5.69 -15.37
CA ILE A 546 16.14 -6.79 -16.28
C ILE A 546 17.47 -7.43 -16.65
N TYR A 547 17.64 -8.67 -16.22
CA TYR A 547 18.86 -9.44 -16.40
C TYR A 547 18.60 -10.67 -17.28
N ARG A 548 19.51 -10.95 -18.21
CA ARG A 548 19.40 -12.09 -19.12
C ARG A 548 20.77 -12.75 -19.34
N PRO A 549 21.04 -13.90 -18.70
CA PRO A 549 22.36 -14.56 -18.73
C PRO A 549 22.85 -14.93 -20.15
N MET A 550 21.96 -15.36 -21.02
CA MET A 550 22.33 -15.77 -22.39
C MET A 550 23.03 -14.68 -23.19
N TYR A 551 22.60 -13.42 -23.00
CA TYR A 551 23.16 -12.29 -23.76
C TYR A 551 24.55 -11.91 -23.28
N GLU A 552 24.85 -12.05 -22.01
CA GLU A 552 26.17 -11.81 -21.46
C GLU A 552 27.23 -12.70 -22.17
N GLU A 553 26.94 -14.01 -22.37
CA GLU A 553 27.84 -14.93 -23.06
C GLU A 553 27.93 -14.65 -24.58
N VAL A 554 26.82 -14.31 -25.22
CA VAL A 554 26.82 -14.00 -26.66
C VAL A 554 27.61 -12.75 -26.95
N LEU A 555 27.39 -11.70 -26.16
CA LEU A 555 28.08 -10.41 -26.31
C LEU A 555 29.57 -10.52 -25.95
N ALA A 556 29.94 -11.28 -24.92
CA ALA A 556 31.34 -11.54 -24.59
C ALA A 556 32.09 -12.28 -25.70
N LYS A 557 31.41 -13.20 -26.42
CA LYS A 557 32.00 -13.89 -27.57
C LYS A 557 32.16 -12.99 -28.79
N GLU A 558 31.18 -12.11 -29.03
CA GLU A 558 31.12 -11.27 -30.23
C GLU A 558 31.99 -10.00 -30.11
N TYR A 559 32.04 -9.41 -28.91
CA TYR A 559 32.66 -8.09 -28.67
C TYR A 559 33.84 -8.14 -27.68
N GLY A 560 34.15 -9.31 -27.11
CA GLY A 560 35.23 -9.48 -26.13
C GLY A 560 34.78 -9.50 -24.68
N SER A 561 35.64 -9.98 -23.78
CA SER A 561 35.34 -10.15 -22.35
C SER A 561 35.12 -8.86 -21.54
N GLU A 562 35.48 -7.71 -22.10
CA GLU A 562 35.28 -6.40 -21.48
C GLU A 562 33.92 -5.78 -21.84
N TYR A 563 33.12 -6.43 -22.67
CA TYR A 563 31.82 -5.91 -23.05
C TYR A 563 30.87 -5.98 -21.86
N SER A 564 30.32 -4.84 -21.48
CA SER A 564 29.26 -4.71 -20.49
C SER A 564 27.92 -4.54 -21.20
N CYS A 565 26.92 -5.38 -20.87
CA CYS A 565 25.55 -5.21 -21.35
C CYS A 565 24.76 -4.18 -20.52
N HIS A 566 25.45 -3.41 -19.69
CA HIS A 566 24.83 -2.38 -18.89
C HIS A 566 24.20 -1.30 -19.77
N LYS A 567 22.91 -1.16 -19.67
CA LYS A 567 22.15 -0.10 -20.33
C LYS A 567 21.18 0.55 -19.34
N VAL A 568 21.37 1.83 -19.09
CA VAL A 568 20.46 2.62 -18.27
C VAL A 568 19.51 3.38 -19.18
N TYR A 569 18.22 3.13 -18.97
CA TYR A 569 17.16 3.87 -19.65
C TYR A 569 16.64 4.98 -18.73
N PRO A 570 16.60 6.23 -19.20
CA PRO A 570 16.08 7.35 -18.42
C PRO A 570 14.55 7.30 -18.25
N ARG A 571 13.87 6.48 -19.06
CA ARG A 571 12.44 6.31 -19.01
C ARG A 571 11.98 5.85 -17.61
N LEU A 572 10.93 6.50 -17.10
CA LEU A 572 10.20 5.97 -15.94
C LEU A 572 9.53 4.66 -16.32
N MET A 573 9.69 3.64 -15.50
CA MET A 573 9.03 2.34 -15.69
C MET A 573 8.28 1.97 -14.40
N GLN A 574 6.97 2.05 -14.43
CA GLN A 574 6.14 1.69 -13.30
C GLN A 574 5.83 0.18 -13.29
N GLN A 575 5.38 -0.34 -12.16
CA GLN A 575 5.04 -1.77 -12.02
C GLN A 575 4.02 -2.24 -13.04
N THR A 576 3.02 -1.42 -13.34
CA THR A 576 2.00 -1.75 -14.35
C THR A 576 2.54 -1.85 -15.78
N ASP A 577 3.73 -1.34 -16.05
CA ASP A 577 4.40 -1.46 -17.36
C ASP A 577 4.99 -2.85 -17.60
N ILE A 578 5.20 -3.67 -16.56
CA ILE A 578 5.85 -4.98 -16.67
C ILE A 578 5.04 -5.92 -17.57
N MET A 579 3.74 -6.05 -17.30
CA MET A 579 2.88 -6.95 -18.07
C MET A 579 2.85 -6.63 -19.58
N PRO A 580 2.50 -5.40 -20.04
CA PRO A 580 2.49 -5.09 -21.46
C PRO A 580 3.87 -5.16 -22.11
N THR A 581 4.95 -4.86 -21.37
CA THR A 581 6.31 -5.02 -21.87
C THR A 581 6.68 -6.48 -22.09
N LEU A 582 6.32 -7.38 -21.17
CA LEU A 582 6.56 -8.82 -21.33
C LEU A 582 5.72 -9.44 -22.45
N LEU A 583 4.49 -8.99 -22.65
CA LEU A 583 3.67 -9.45 -23.78
C LEU A 583 4.32 -9.08 -25.13
N ASP A 584 4.79 -7.85 -25.28
CA ASP A 584 5.55 -7.43 -26.47
C ASP A 584 6.90 -8.18 -26.58
N TYR A 585 7.62 -8.35 -25.47
CA TYR A 585 8.89 -9.08 -25.44
C TYR A 585 8.74 -10.53 -25.92
N LEU A 586 7.67 -11.19 -25.51
CA LEU A 586 7.36 -12.56 -25.92
C LEU A 586 6.63 -12.60 -27.28
N GLY A 587 6.18 -11.47 -27.81
CA GLY A 587 5.36 -11.40 -29.02
C GLY A 587 4.02 -12.12 -28.86
N ILE A 588 3.44 -12.07 -27.66
CA ILE A 588 2.16 -12.68 -27.34
C ILE A 588 1.06 -11.65 -27.56
N ASP A 589 0.16 -11.97 -28.47
CA ASP A 589 -1.05 -11.19 -28.67
C ASP A 589 -2.09 -11.54 -27.62
N ALA A 590 -2.48 -10.55 -26.84
CA ALA A 590 -3.49 -10.72 -25.80
C ALA A 590 -4.55 -9.61 -25.89
N ASN A 591 -5.81 -10.01 -25.86
CA ASN A 591 -6.89 -9.06 -25.65
C ASN A 591 -7.09 -8.91 -24.14
N THR A 592 -6.51 -7.87 -23.57
CA THR A 592 -6.54 -7.61 -22.12
C THR A 592 -6.45 -6.12 -21.84
N VAL A 593 -6.68 -5.74 -20.59
CA VAL A 593 -6.57 -4.36 -20.10
C VAL A 593 -5.25 -4.18 -19.36
N CYS A 594 -4.47 -3.17 -19.77
CA CYS A 594 -3.23 -2.78 -19.12
C CYS A 594 -3.29 -1.29 -18.77
N PHE A 595 -3.13 -0.97 -17.47
CA PHE A 595 -3.00 0.43 -17.03
C PHE A 595 -1.56 0.93 -17.08
N GLY A 596 -0.65 0.12 -17.56
CA GLY A 596 0.71 0.49 -17.92
C GLY A 596 0.91 0.57 -19.44
N THR A 597 2.12 0.93 -19.84
CA THR A 597 2.54 1.03 -21.24
C THR A 597 3.82 0.22 -21.47
N SER A 598 3.87 -0.52 -22.57
CA SER A 598 5.09 -1.26 -22.92
C SER A 598 6.29 -0.32 -23.11
N ALA A 599 7.43 -0.71 -22.51
CA ALA A 599 8.68 0.03 -22.65
C ALA A 599 9.17 0.11 -24.12
N PHE A 600 8.74 -0.81 -24.97
CA PHE A 600 9.10 -0.82 -26.38
C PHE A 600 8.24 0.10 -27.26
N ARG A 601 7.02 0.43 -26.81
CA ARG A 601 6.11 1.30 -27.57
C ARG A 601 6.43 2.78 -27.42
N ASN A 602 7.02 3.13 -26.28
CA ASN A 602 7.47 4.48 -26.00
C ASN A 602 8.76 4.46 -25.16
N PRO A 603 9.92 4.20 -25.79
CA PRO A 603 11.16 3.98 -25.05
C PRO A 603 11.70 5.23 -24.32
N ASP A 604 11.31 6.43 -24.77
CA ASP A 604 11.83 7.67 -24.21
C ASP A 604 10.87 8.34 -23.23
N TYR A 605 9.59 7.94 -23.22
CA TYR A 605 8.57 8.57 -22.39
C TYR A 605 7.80 7.55 -21.56
N GLY A 606 8.03 7.59 -20.27
CA GLY A 606 7.28 6.82 -19.28
C GLY A 606 6.60 7.73 -18.27
N TRP A 607 5.66 7.19 -17.53
CA TRP A 607 4.93 7.90 -16.49
C TRP A 607 4.60 6.94 -15.36
N GLN A 608 4.21 7.48 -14.21
CA GLN A 608 3.75 6.71 -13.07
C GLN A 608 2.50 7.33 -12.49
N ILE A 609 1.53 6.48 -12.16
CA ILE A 609 0.31 6.88 -11.46
C ILE A 609 0.25 6.23 -10.09
N SER A 610 -0.21 7.00 -9.11
CA SER A 610 -0.46 6.54 -7.75
C SER A 610 -1.66 7.25 -7.13
N TYR A 611 -2.17 6.64 -6.06
CA TYR A 611 -3.21 7.21 -5.21
C TYR A 611 -2.65 7.47 -3.81
N GLY A 612 -2.79 8.71 -3.34
CA GLY A 612 -2.37 9.13 -2.00
C GLY A 612 -3.52 9.21 -1.00
N ASN A 613 -3.45 10.15 -0.07
CA ASN A 613 -4.56 10.47 0.83
C ASN A 613 -5.55 11.37 0.09
N SER A 614 -6.57 10.79 -0.54
CA SER A 614 -7.66 11.51 -1.21
C SER A 614 -7.26 12.23 -2.51
N TYR A 615 -6.11 11.93 -3.11
CA TYR A 615 -5.67 12.52 -4.37
C TYR A 615 -5.02 11.49 -5.29
N TYR A 616 -5.11 11.76 -6.58
CA TYR A 616 -4.37 11.04 -7.62
C TYR A 616 -3.12 11.83 -8.00
N GLN A 617 -2.03 11.15 -8.26
CA GLN A 617 -0.78 11.75 -8.72
C GLN A 617 -0.31 11.07 -9.99
N LEU A 618 0.14 11.87 -10.95
CA LEU A 618 0.83 11.42 -12.17
C LEU A 618 2.19 12.08 -12.25
N GLU A 619 3.24 11.28 -12.20
CA GLU A 619 4.62 11.70 -12.50
C GLU A 619 4.91 11.44 -13.97
N THR A 620 5.44 12.43 -14.68
CA THR A 620 5.93 12.35 -16.05
C THR A 620 7.29 13.03 -16.13
N PRO A 621 8.08 12.84 -17.20
CA PRO A 621 9.31 13.62 -17.41
C PRO A 621 9.08 15.14 -17.41
N ASP A 622 7.87 15.57 -17.78
CA ASP A 622 7.51 16.99 -17.87
C ASP A 622 7.12 17.60 -16.51
N GLY A 623 6.87 16.77 -15.50
CA GLY A 623 6.48 17.20 -14.16
C GLY A 623 5.41 16.34 -13.51
N ILE A 624 4.88 16.83 -12.39
CA ILE A 624 3.89 16.13 -11.58
C ILE A 624 2.55 16.85 -11.68
N ALA A 625 1.51 16.07 -11.96
CA ALA A 625 0.11 16.50 -11.86
C ALA A 625 -0.55 15.83 -10.64
N VAL A 626 -1.29 16.59 -9.88
CA VAL A 626 -2.09 16.11 -8.74
C VAL A 626 -3.53 16.52 -8.94
N LEU A 627 -4.43 15.57 -8.74
CA LEU A 627 -5.88 15.75 -8.87
C LEU A 627 -6.58 15.30 -7.59
N CYS A 628 -7.31 16.21 -6.97
CA CYS A 628 -8.18 15.91 -5.84
C CYS A 628 -9.56 16.50 -6.12
N GLN A 629 -10.52 15.68 -6.49
CA GLN A 629 -11.81 16.10 -7.06
C GLN A 629 -11.61 17.09 -8.22
N ASP A 630 -12.01 18.36 -8.02
CA ASP A 630 -11.90 19.42 -9.02
C ASP A 630 -10.64 20.29 -8.84
N LYS A 631 -9.88 20.09 -7.77
CA LYS A 631 -8.65 20.84 -7.49
C LYS A 631 -7.47 20.19 -8.21
N GLU A 632 -6.79 20.99 -9.00
CA GLU A 632 -5.61 20.61 -9.77
C GLU A 632 -4.39 21.30 -9.16
N GLU A 633 -3.31 20.55 -8.93
CA GLU A 633 -2.05 21.07 -8.44
C GLU A 633 -0.88 20.51 -9.29
N GLY A 634 0.25 21.21 -9.25
CA GLY A 634 1.46 20.82 -9.96
C GLY A 634 1.54 21.36 -11.39
N ASN A 635 2.57 20.90 -12.12
CA ASN A 635 2.92 21.36 -13.47
C ASN A 635 2.91 20.24 -14.52
N GLY A 636 2.51 19.02 -14.15
CA GLY A 636 2.48 17.86 -15.03
C GLY A 636 1.23 17.76 -15.90
N ASN A 637 1.07 16.63 -16.58
CA ASN A 637 0.01 16.39 -17.55
C ASN A 637 -1.34 16.03 -16.89
N ILE A 638 -2.06 17.04 -16.43
CA ILE A 638 -3.36 16.88 -15.76
C ILE A 638 -4.44 16.25 -16.68
N LYS A 639 -4.37 16.47 -18.00
CA LYS A 639 -5.33 15.89 -18.95
C LYS A 639 -5.17 14.38 -19.04
N LEU A 640 -3.93 13.90 -19.06
CA LEU A 640 -3.63 12.48 -19.04
C LEU A 640 -4.07 11.86 -17.71
N LEU A 641 -3.77 12.50 -16.57
CA LEU A 641 -4.21 12.05 -15.25
C LEU A 641 -5.73 11.86 -15.19
N LYS A 642 -6.49 12.87 -15.61
CA LYS A 642 -7.96 12.82 -15.66
C LYS A 642 -8.47 11.69 -16.56
N ALA A 643 -7.83 11.48 -17.73
CA ALA A 643 -8.21 10.39 -18.63
C ALA A 643 -7.96 9.02 -18.00
N ILE A 644 -6.82 8.81 -17.34
CA ILE A 644 -6.50 7.54 -16.66
C ILE A 644 -7.51 7.25 -15.56
N VAL A 645 -7.77 8.23 -14.67
CA VAL A 645 -8.72 8.05 -13.55
C VAL A 645 -10.14 7.77 -14.07
N GLN A 646 -10.60 8.50 -15.10
CA GLN A 646 -11.91 8.26 -15.70
C GLN A 646 -12.03 6.86 -16.32
N GLN A 647 -11.01 6.40 -17.05
CA GLN A 647 -10.98 5.06 -17.61
C GLN A 647 -10.90 3.97 -16.54
N TYR A 648 -10.15 4.21 -15.47
CA TYR A 648 -10.02 3.30 -14.34
C TYR A 648 -11.36 3.08 -13.63
N ASN A 649 -12.01 4.18 -13.18
CA ASN A 649 -13.29 4.10 -12.48
C ASN A 649 -14.36 3.45 -13.36
N HIS A 650 -14.49 3.90 -14.61
CA HIS A 650 -15.47 3.36 -15.55
C HIS A 650 -15.31 1.83 -15.75
N ARG A 651 -14.09 1.35 -15.92
CA ARG A 651 -13.84 -0.08 -16.18
C ARG A 651 -14.07 -0.95 -14.95
N LEU A 652 -13.65 -0.52 -13.77
CA LEU A 652 -13.90 -1.26 -12.54
C LEU A 652 -15.40 -1.30 -12.22
N ILE A 653 -16.08 -0.17 -12.24
CA ILE A 653 -17.53 -0.10 -11.96
C ILE A 653 -18.33 -1.04 -12.90
N ASN A 654 -17.89 -1.18 -14.14
CA ASN A 654 -18.57 -1.99 -15.15
C ASN A 654 -17.96 -3.40 -15.36
N ASN A 655 -17.06 -3.85 -14.48
CA ASN A 655 -16.35 -5.14 -14.58
C ASN A 655 -15.71 -5.35 -15.97
N GLN A 656 -14.93 -4.37 -16.45
CA GLN A 656 -14.30 -4.35 -17.79
C GLN A 656 -12.77 -4.30 -17.68
N ILE A 657 -12.19 -5.03 -16.74
CA ILE A 657 -10.74 -5.14 -16.52
C ILE A 657 -10.14 -6.46 -17.04
N HIS A 658 -10.84 -7.16 -17.90
CA HIS A 658 -10.45 -8.43 -18.52
C HIS A 658 -10.20 -8.32 -20.03
#